data_d2d7338a475cace5f2e7bb7b77900072
#
_entry.id   d2d7338a475cace5f2e7bb7b77900072
#
_cell.length_a   1.000
_cell.length_b   1.000
_cell.length_c   1.000
_cell.angle_alpha   90.00
_cell.angle_beta   90.00
_cell.angle_gamma   90.00
#
_symmetry.space_group_name_H-M   'P 1'
#
loop_
_entity.id
_entity.type
_entity.pdbx_description
1 polymer ?
#
loop_
_entity_poly.entity_id
_entity_poly.type
_entity_poly.pdbx_seq_one_letter_code
_entity_poly.pdbx_strand_id
1 'polypeptide(L)'
;MFFKKDKPMNKVQSIEPLIADKFNNELRNYGLDYKLEQESLNTEIDEALKNYASKSGGLGGNRPDVKLLLNTQDPNRRVPILIEYKGLKDKLIKLDKNKLVENFKNHEPHYKNIREYALNGALHYANAILHHTSYTECIAIGITGYKDDKGGICSQIAVYYVNKSNLGMGIDVSKGEKAYSDLSFLSRKHFNDFIKRVDTLSLSDEDLERIREKKNQEIEDCLTRLNNNIYEKEKTYLSQKDRMYLVVASIIANLGISNLVAPLNKEELKSSDEIHQRDGDIMLRKIQSFLEHKHLPQEKKQSIISLLEPLLRNENNNKAINGESRLKRCFSEIVDNLGFYYKIGLSTDFTGKLFNEMYRWLPFTEDESNDVVLTPPYAATLLARLSKANKDSFVWDFATGSAGLLVASMNLMIEDAKKRITSPEELEQKIAHIKAKQLLGIEVKPDIHILVVLNMILMGDGSSQILNQNSLSGFDGKVNDKEFKANAFVLNPPYSASGNGMVFVEQALAKMQSGYASVIIKSSAGSGKAKEYNVRILEKHTLLASIKMPSDLFIGKSSVQTHIYVFRVNEKHDAKQRVKFINFSNDGYARANRKKAKASHNLKDTHNAKERYNEVVDLVHIGQSCLKFLSEDDYYENTIDPKNGSDWNQNKPTDTKPELEDFKRTIADYLSYEVGLILKNQTPPK
;
A
#
# COMPACT_ATOMS: atom_id res chain seq x y z
N MET A 1 -32.71 -60.95 -3.87
CA MET A 1 -32.76 -59.54 -3.58
C MET A 1 -32.31 -59.30 -2.13
N PHE A 2 -31.03 -59.15 -1.87
CA PHE A 2 -30.51 -58.96 -0.51
C PHE A 2 -30.23 -57.46 -0.30
N PHE A 3 -31.02 -56.83 0.55
CA PHE A 3 -30.75 -55.49 1.03
C PHE A 3 -29.55 -55.53 2.00
N LYS A 4 -28.41 -54.96 1.60
CA LYS A 4 -27.37 -54.60 2.54
C LYS A 4 -27.87 -53.43 3.39
N LYS A 5 -28.13 -53.69 4.67
CA LYS A 5 -28.31 -52.65 5.67
C LYS A 5 -26.96 -51.94 5.85
N ASP A 6 -26.90 -50.68 5.42
CA ASP A 6 -25.79 -49.78 5.81
C ASP A 6 -25.79 -49.67 7.33
N LYS A 7 -24.67 -50.04 7.94
CA LYS A 7 -24.40 -49.76 9.37
C LYS A 7 -24.40 -48.24 9.56
N PRO A 8 -25.09 -47.70 10.57
CA PRO A 8 -24.99 -46.29 10.87
C PRO A 8 -23.53 -45.99 11.24
N MET A 9 -22.86 -45.08 10.51
CA MET A 9 -21.59 -44.52 10.92
C MET A 9 -21.76 -43.88 12.31
N ASN A 10 -21.11 -44.44 13.32
CA ASN A 10 -21.08 -43.86 14.67
C ASN A 10 -20.59 -42.44 14.53
N LYS A 11 -21.44 -41.43 14.72
CA LYS A 11 -21.02 -40.02 14.82
C LYS A 11 -20.05 -39.92 15.98
N VAL A 12 -18.78 -39.62 15.68
CA VAL A 12 -17.78 -39.35 16.70
C VAL A 12 -18.29 -38.18 17.54
N GLN A 13 -18.52 -38.43 18.83
CA GLN A 13 -19.05 -37.41 19.74
C GLN A 13 -17.95 -36.39 20.05
N SER A 14 -18.28 -35.10 19.92
CA SER A 14 -17.37 -33.99 20.28
C SER A 14 -17.07 -34.00 21.79
N ILE A 15 -15.82 -33.86 22.15
CA ILE A 15 -15.36 -33.72 23.56
C ILE A 15 -14.96 -32.27 23.87
N GLU A 16 -15.44 -31.29 23.12
CA GLU A 16 -15.11 -29.86 23.27
C GLU A 16 -15.29 -29.35 24.72
N PRO A 17 -16.37 -29.70 25.46
CA PRO A 17 -16.48 -29.28 26.86
C PRO A 17 -15.36 -29.80 27.77
N LEU A 18 -14.87 -31.03 27.54
CA LEU A 18 -13.74 -31.59 28.31
C LEU A 18 -12.44 -30.87 28.00
N ILE A 19 -12.23 -30.46 26.77
CA ILE A 19 -11.07 -29.69 26.35
C ILE A 19 -11.12 -28.31 26.95
N ALA A 20 -12.28 -27.64 26.88
CA ALA A 20 -12.50 -26.32 27.48
C ALA A 20 -12.23 -26.36 29.00
N ASP A 21 -12.77 -27.32 29.72
CA ASP A 21 -12.56 -27.48 31.15
C ASP A 21 -11.07 -27.68 31.48
N LYS A 22 -10.38 -28.55 30.78
CA LYS A 22 -8.94 -28.80 30.96
C LYS A 22 -8.14 -27.49 30.86
N PHE A 23 -8.28 -26.76 29.77
CA PHE A 23 -7.48 -25.57 29.52
C PHE A 23 -7.93 -24.34 30.32
N ASN A 24 -9.22 -24.21 30.63
CA ASN A 24 -9.71 -23.19 31.56
C ASN A 24 -9.16 -23.42 32.98
N ASN A 25 -9.00 -24.68 33.42
CA ASN A 25 -8.34 -25.00 34.68
C ASN A 25 -6.84 -24.63 34.66
N GLU A 26 -6.14 -24.81 33.52
CA GLU A 26 -4.76 -24.33 33.38
C GLU A 26 -4.68 -22.80 33.55
N LEU A 27 -5.53 -22.03 32.86
CA LEU A 27 -5.57 -20.55 32.99
C LEU A 27 -5.83 -20.13 34.44
N ARG A 28 -6.76 -20.82 35.12
CA ARG A 28 -7.06 -20.57 36.53
C ARG A 28 -5.87 -20.87 37.44
N ASN A 29 -5.18 -21.98 37.22
CA ASN A 29 -4.00 -22.37 37.96
C ASN A 29 -2.83 -21.38 37.79
N TYR A 30 -2.74 -20.71 36.62
CA TYR A 30 -1.77 -19.64 36.37
C TYR A 30 -2.21 -18.27 36.95
N GLY A 31 -3.39 -18.19 37.58
CA GLY A 31 -3.93 -16.97 38.18
C GLY A 31 -4.24 -15.87 37.15
N LEU A 32 -4.65 -16.26 35.94
CA LEU A 32 -4.96 -15.34 34.86
C LEU A 32 -6.42 -14.88 34.97
N ASP A 33 -6.66 -13.58 34.79
CA ASP A 33 -8.00 -13.01 34.65
C ASP A 33 -8.47 -13.23 33.20
N TYR A 34 -9.27 -14.27 32.98
CA TYR A 34 -9.86 -14.60 31.69
C TYR A 34 -11.38 -14.46 31.75
N LYS A 35 -11.97 -14.18 30.59
CA LYS A 35 -13.42 -14.03 30.41
C LYS A 35 -13.92 -15.09 29.44
N LEU A 36 -15.03 -15.71 29.76
CA LEU A 36 -15.69 -16.68 28.90
C LEU A 36 -16.66 -15.97 27.93
N GLU A 37 -17.11 -16.68 26.94
CA GLU A 37 -18.00 -16.28 25.84
C GLU A 37 -18.78 -14.96 26.03
N GLN A 38 -19.68 -14.90 27.01
CA GLN A 38 -20.60 -13.78 27.23
C GLN A 38 -20.07 -12.74 28.22
N GLU A 39 -19.03 -13.07 28.96
CA GLU A 39 -18.41 -12.14 29.92
C GLU A 39 -17.70 -11.01 29.22
N SER A 40 -17.82 -9.80 29.73
CA SER A 40 -17.14 -8.62 29.22
C SER A 40 -15.65 -8.64 29.56
N LEU A 41 -14.79 -8.40 28.58
CA LEU A 41 -13.36 -8.17 28.81
C LEU A 41 -13.10 -6.67 28.98
N ASN A 42 -13.50 -5.88 28.01
CA ASN A 42 -13.64 -4.42 28.06
C ASN A 42 -14.58 -3.96 26.94
N THR A 43 -15.09 -2.75 27.04
CA THR A 43 -16.09 -2.19 26.12
C THR A 43 -15.59 -2.18 24.68
N GLU A 44 -14.32 -1.81 24.45
CA GLU A 44 -13.73 -1.69 23.11
C GLU A 44 -13.66 -3.04 22.38
N ILE A 45 -13.19 -4.08 23.07
CA ILE A 45 -13.10 -5.45 22.53
C ILE A 45 -14.48 -6.05 22.30
N ASP A 46 -15.39 -5.85 23.25
CA ASP A 46 -16.74 -6.43 23.17
C ASP A 46 -17.55 -5.78 22.04
N GLU A 47 -17.44 -4.48 21.82
CA GLU A 47 -18.04 -3.79 20.68
C GLU A 47 -17.41 -4.25 19.35
N ALA A 48 -16.09 -4.43 19.30
CA ALA A 48 -15.42 -4.93 18.11
C ALA A 48 -15.94 -6.33 17.69
N LEU A 49 -16.06 -7.24 18.66
CA LEU A 49 -16.59 -8.58 18.42
C LEU A 49 -18.07 -8.56 18.02
N LYS A 50 -18.87 -7.62 18.56
CA LYS A 50 -20.27 -7.44 18.22
C LYS A 50 -20.46 -6.88 16.81
N ASN A 51 -19.61 -5.93 16.40
CA ASN A 51 -19.75 -5.21 15.14
C ASN A 51 -19.09 -5.91 13.94
N TYR A 52 -18.28 -6.93 14.18
CA TYR A 52 -17.67 -7.72 13.12
C TYR A 52 -18.60 -8.83 12.63
N ALA A 53 -18.43 -9.23 11.35
CA ALA A 53 -19.21 -10.34 10.77
C ALA A 53 -19.10 -11.61 11.64
N SER A 54 -20.23 -12.28 11.90
CA SER A 54 -20.24 -13.50 12.73
C SER A 54 -19.53 -14.67 12.06
N LYS A 55 -19.12 -15.69 12.82
CA LYS A 55 -18.56 -16.96 12.29
C LYS A 55 -19.47 -17.66 11.28
N SER A 56 -20.74 -17.33 11.25
CA SER A 56 -21.75 -17.96 10.38
C SER A 56 -22.26 -17.01 9.30
N GLY A 57 -21.72 -15.80 9.22
CA GLY A 57 -22.26 -14.71 8.42
C GLY A 57 -23.35 -13.93 9.17
N GLY A 58 -23.64 -12.73 8.72
CA GLY A 58 -24.52 -11.80 9.41
C GLY A 58 -23.83 -10.99 10.50
N LEU A 59 -24.59 -10.14 11.19
CA LEU A 59 -24.10 -9.24 12.24
C LEU A 59 -24.23 -9.86 13.63
N GLY A 60 -23.23 -9.62 14.46
CA GLY A 60 -23.24 -10.00 15.87
C GLY A 60 -22.97 -11.49 16.13
N GLY A 61 -22.82 -11.84 17.39
CA GLY A 61 -22.66 -13.24 17.81
C GLY A 61 -21.24 -13.78 17.81
N ASN A 62 -20.23 -12.93 17.60
CA ASN A 62 -18.84 -13.33 17.80
C ASN A 62 -18.53 -13.46 19.29
N ARG A 63 -18.34 -14.69 19.74
CA ARG A 63 -18.05 -15.03 21.13
C ARG A 63 -16.90 -16.02 21.15
N PRO A 64 -15.67 -15.55 21.34
CA PRO A 64 -14.55 -16.44 21.59
C PRO A 64 -14.80 -17.25 22.85
N ASP A 65 -14.39 -18.52 22.86
CA ASP A 65 -14.58 -19.37 24.03
C ASP A 65 -13.86 -18.78 25.26
N VAL A 66 -12.67 -18.16 25.04
CA VAL A 66 -11.93 -17.44 26.08
C VAL A 66 -11.33 -16.15 25.53
N LYS A 67 -11.36 -15.10 26.36
CA LYS A 67 -10.75 -13.79 26.11
C LYS A 67 -9.85 -13.39 27.28
N LEU A 68 -8.63 -12.92 26.99
CA LEU A 68 -7.72 -12.33 27.98
C LEU A 68 -7.13 -11.03 27.44
N LEU A 69 -6.72 -10.16 28.36
CA LEU A 69 -5.95 -8.98 28.04
C LEU A 69 -4.74 -8.93 28.99
N LEU A 70 -3.56 -9.29 28.49
CA LEU A 70 -2.36 -9.41 29.29
C LEU A 70 -1.46 -8.18 29.14
N ASN A 71 -0.90 -7.71 30.27
CA ASN A 71 0.08 -6.64 30.31
C ASN A 71 1.47 -7.22 29.98
N THR A 72 2.27 -6.46 29.25
CA THR A 72 3.69 -6.73 29.04
C THR A 72 4.54 -5.96 30.05
N GLN A 73 5.88 -6.03 29.94
CA GLN A 73 6.79 -5.17 30.70
C GLN A 73 6.67 -3.68 30.32
N ASP A 74 6.22 -3.39 29.10
CA ASP A 74 5.87 -2.05 28.68
C ASP A 74 4.46 -1.72 29.23
N PRO A 75 4.33 -0.74 30.12
CA PRO A 75 3.03 -0.38 30.72
C PRO A 75 2.00 0.12 29.71
N ASN A 76 2.43 0.56 28.53
CA ASN A 76 1.56 1.04 27.45
C ASN A 76 1.14 -0.08 26.48
N ARG A 77 1.71 -1.29 26.62
CA ARG A 77 1.46 -2.42 25.72
C ARG A 77 0.65 -3.51 26.41
N ARG A 78 -0.60 -3.65 25.98
CA ARG A 78 -1.51 -4.72 26.37
C ARG A 78 -1.84 -5.57 25.16
N VAL A 79 -1.76 -6.89 25.31
CA VAL A 79 -1.97 -7.84 24.22
C VAL A 79 -3.26 -8.62 24.44
N PRO A 80 -4.28 -8.45 23.58
CA PRO A 80 -5.47 -9.29 23.57
C PRO A 80 -5.10 -10.72 23.16
N ILE A 81 -5.71 -11.70 23.82
CA ILE A 81 -5.56 -13.13 23.53
C ILE A 81 -6.94 -13.74 23.39
N LEU A 82 -7.16 -14.42 22.29
CA LEU A 82 -8.43 -15.05 21.97
C LEU A 82 -8.22 -16.55 21.73
N ILE A 83 -9.00 -17.37 22.44
CA ILE A 83 -8.90 -18.82 22.39
C ILE A 83 -10.20 -19.42 21.86
N GLU A 84 -10.10 -20.36 20.95
CA GLU A 84 -11.24 -21.16 20.43
C GLU A 84 -10.95 -22.63 20.60
N TYR A 85 -11.93 -23.38 21.10
CA TYR A 85 -11.86 -24.82 21.34
C TYR A 85 -12.59 -25.60 20.26
N LYS A 86 -12.10 -26.83 19.98
CA LYS A 86 -12.81 -27.86 19.24
C LYS A 86 -12.59 -29.24 19.85
N GLY A 87 -13.59 -30.08 19.76
CA GLY A 87 -13.57 -31.41 20.40
C GLY A 87 -13.52 -32.60 19.42
N LEU A 88 -12.88 -32.42 18.26
CA LEU A 88 -12.77 -33.45 17.23
C LEU A 88 -11.34 -33.46 16.64
N LYS A 89 -10.91 -34.66 16.25
CA LYS A 89 -9.62 -34.85 15.54
C LYS A 89 -9.62 -34.02 14.24
N ASP A 90 -8.44 -33.51 13.90
CA ASP A 90 -8.18 -32.74 12.66
C ASP A 90 -9.00 -31.42 12.52
N LYS A 91 -9.46 -30.87 13.65
CA LYS A 91 -10.18 -29.58 13.69
C LYS A 91 -9.34 -28.43 14.28
N LEU A 92 -8.01 -28.56 14.29
CA LEU A 92 -7.13 -27.49 14.79
C LEU A 92 -7.07 -26.31 13.83
N ILE A 93 -6.67 -26.58 12.58
CA ILE A 93 -6.41 -25.55 11.58
C ILE A 93 -6.73 -26.06 10.16
N LYS A 94 -7.28 -25.18 9.33
CA LYS A 94 -7.44 -25.41 7.90
C LYS A 94 -6.58 -24.44 7.11
N LEU A 95 -5.67 -24.99 6.32
CA LEU A 95 -4.77 -24.23 5.46
C LEU A 95 -5.20 -24.34 3.98
N ASP A 96 -4.91 -23.32 3.20
CA ASP A 96 -5.04 -23.34 1.74
C ASP A 96 -3.79 -23.99 1.09
N LYS A 97 -3.79 -24.05 -0.26
CA LYS A 97 -2.67 -24.61 -1.05
C LYS A 97 -1.33 -23.91 -0.83
N ASN A 98 -1.37 -22.67 -0.34
CA ASN A 98 -0.20 -21.85 -0.06
C ASN A 98 0.23 -21.94 1.41
N LYS A 99 -0.32 -22.86 2.19
CA LYS A 99 -0.10 -23.04 3.63
C LYS A 99 -0.52 -21.82 4.48
N LEU A 100 -1.40 -20.97 3.96
CA LEU A 100 -2.02 -19.87 4.71
C LEU A 100 -3.36 -20.32 5.30
N VAL A 101 -3.78 -19.71 6.42
CA VAL A 101 -5.08 -20.03 7.04
C VAL A 101 -6.22 -19.69 6.09
N GLU A 102 -7.05 -20.69 5.74
CA GLU A 102 -8.11 -20.57 4.74
C GLU A 102 -9.40 -20.00 5.35
N ASN A 103 -9.37 -18.73 5.74
CA ASN A 103 -10.57 -18.00 6.20
C ASN A 103 -11.32 -17.29 5.08
N PHE A 104 -10.74 -17.24 3.87
CA PHE A 104 -11.36 -16.68 2.67
C PHE A 104 -11.25 -17.67 1.51
N LYS A 105 -12.30 -17.73 0.71
CA LYS A 105 -12.35 -18.53 -0.53
C LYS A 105 -13.13 -17.76 -1.59
N ASN A 106 -12.56 -17.64 -2.79
CA ASN A 106 -13.14 -16.84 -3.87
C ASN A 106 -13.49 -15.41 -3.40
N HIS A 107 -12.60 -14.80 -2.60
CA HIS A 107 -12.71 -13.44 -2.06
C HIS A 107 -13.86 -13.21 -1.06
N GLU A 108 -14.54 -14.26 -0.63
CA GLU A 108 -15.56 -14.19 0.41
C GLU A 108 -15.11 -14.94 1.67
N PRO A 109 -15.58 -14.53 2.87
CA PRO A 109 -15.30 -15.25 4.09
C PRO A 109 -15.76 -16.71 3.99
N HIS A 110 -14.87 -17.66 4.27
CA HIS A 110 -15.18 -19.07 4.24
C HIS A 110 -15.75 -19.52 5.59
N TYR A 111 -16.97 -19.10 5.90
CA TYR A 111 -17.63 -19.31 7.20
C TYR A 111 -17.61 -20.76 7.68
N LYS A 112 -17.62 -21.74 6.77
CA LYS A 112 -17.49 -23.15 7.14
C LYS A 112 -16.16 -23.42 7.86
N ASN A 113 -15.04 -22.97 7.30
CA ASN A 113 -13.72 -23.17 7.91
C ASN A 113 -13.59 -22.37 9.21
N ILE A 114 -14.05 -21.13 9.22
CA ILE A 114 -14.02 -20.25 10.40
C ILE A 114 -14.77 -20.88 11.58
N ARG A 115 -15.88 -21.58 11.31
CA ARG A 115 -16.67 -22.23 12.35
C ARG A 115 -16.13 -23.59 12.78
N GLU A 116 -15.62 -24.38 11.83
CA GLU A 116 -15.25 -25.77 12.06
C GLU A 116 -13.85 -25.97 12.63
N TYR A 117 -12.93 -25.03 12.45
CA TYR A 117 -11.54 -25.17 12.88
C TYR A 117 -11.20 -24.14 13.97
N ALA A 118 -10.52 -24.61 15.02
CA ALA A 118 -10.24 -23.80 16.21
C ALA A 118 -9.43 -22.53 15.88
N LEU A 119 -8.28 -22.67 15.22
CA LEU A 119 -7.45 -21.53 14.91
C LEU A 119 -8.10 -20.61 13.86
N ASN A 120 -8.83 -21.14 12.89
CA ASN A 120 -9.53 -20.32 11.91
C ASN A 120 -10.57 -19.40 12.61
N GLY A 121 -11.26 -19.91 13.62
CA GLY A 121 -12.16 -19.13 14.46
C GLY A 121 -11.45 -18.08 15.30
N ALA A 122 -10.39 -18.47 16.02
CA ALA A 122 -9.60 -17.55 16.83
C ALA A 122 -8.98 -16.41 15.98
N LEU A 123 -8.48 -16.73 14.79
CA LEU A 123 -7.93 -15.74 13.85
C LEU A 123 -9.02 -14.79 13.32
N HIS A 124 -10.25 -15.29 13.10
CA HIS A 124 -11.38 -14.45 12.72
C HIS A 124 -11.68 -13.38 13.79
N TYR A 125 -11.67 -13.76 15.06
CA TYR A 125 -11.84 -12.82 16.16
C TYR A 125 -10.65 -11.86 16.32
N ALA A 126 -9.42 -12.34 16.14
CA ALA A 126 -8.25 -11.46 16.16
C ALA A 126 -8.34 -10.36 15.10
N ASN A 127 -8.85 -10.69 13.90
CA ASN A 127 -9.12 -9.70 12.87
C ASN A 127 -10.22 -8.71 13.28
N ALA A 128 -11.24 -9.14 14.01
CA ALA A 128 -12.25 -8.22 14.57
C ALA A 128 -11.61 -7.19 15.51
N ILE A 129 -10.69 -7.63 16.37
CA ILE A 129 -9.94 -6.73 17.27
C ILE A 129 -9.11 -5.74 16.47
N LEU A 130 -8.27 -6.21 15.54
CA LEU A 130 -7.44 -5.33 14.71
C LEU A 130 -8.26 -4.35 13.87
N HIS A 131 -9.47 -4.72 13.50
CA HIS A 131 -10.36 -3.96 12.63
C HIS A 131 -11.11 -2.85 13.38
N HIS A 132 -11.59 -3.14 14.59
CA HIS A 132 -12.55 -2.28 15.31
C HIS A 132 -12.02 -1.70 16.61
N THR A 133 -10.75 -1.95 16.96
CA THR A 133 -10.16 -1.42 18.20
C THR A 133 -8.88 -0.63 17.95
N SER A 134 -8.38 -0.02 19.01
CA SER A 134 -7.06 0.62 19.06
C SER A 134 -5.89 -0.38 19.14
N TYR A 135 -6.15 -1.62 19.47
CA TYR A 135 -5.10 -2.64 19.57
C TYR A 135 -4.48 -2.91 18.20
N THR A 136 -3.15 -2.97 18.17
CA THR A 136 -2.35 -3.16 16.94
C THR A 136 -1.90 -4.60 16.73
N GLU A 137 -2.13 -5.44 17.74
CA GLU A 137 -1.69 -6.84 17.77
C GLU A 137 -2.66 -7.70 18.59
N CYS A 138 -2.64 -9.00 18.35
CA CYS A 138 -3.44 -9.99 19.05
C CYS A 138 -2.78 -11.38 18.98
N ILE A 139 -2.95 -12.20 20.01
CA ILE A 139 -2.60 -13.63 19.96
C ILE A 139 -3.87 -14.44 19.73
N ALA A 140 -3.91 -15.21 18.65
CA ALA A 140 -4.96 -16.15 18.33
C ALA A 140 -4.51 -17.56 18.69
N ILE A 141 -5.27 -18.27 19.51
CA ILE A 141 -4.97 -19.62 19.97
C ILE A 141 -6.13 -20.53 19.57
N GLY A 142 -5.81 -21.55 18.76
CA GLY A 142 -6.72 -22.65 18.49
C GLY A 142 -6.32 -23.88 19.27
N ILE A 143 -7.29 -24.54 19.91
CA ILE A 143 -7.07 -25.78 20.65
C ILE A 143 -8.09 -26.81 20.20
N THR A 144 -7.61 -27.99 19.81
CA THR A 144 -8.50 -29.13 19.56
C THR A 144 -8.12 -30.31 20.40
N GLY A 145 -9.10 -31.17 20.66
CA GLY A 145 -8.85 -32.43 21.35
C GLY A 145 -9.79 -33.55 20.91
N TYR A 146 -9.33 -34.77 21.10
CA TYR A 146 -10.05 -35.98 20.75
C TYR A 146 -9.66 -37.13 21.68
N LYS A 147 -10.46 -38.18 21.73
CA LYS A 147 -10.10 -39.43 22.41
C LYS A 147 -9.29 -40.31 21.46
N ASP A 148 -8.19 -40.82 21.93
CA ASP A 148 -7.44 -41.86 21.22
C ASP A 148 -8.14 -43.23 21.29
N ASP A 149 -7.60 -44.23 20.63
CA ASP A 149 -8.16 -45.58 20.57
C ASP A 149 -8.19 -46.30 21.93
N LYS A 150 -7.46 -45.78 22.93
CA LYS A 150 -7.39 -46.28 24.32
C LYS A 150 -8.27 -45.46 25.27
N GLY A 151 -9.01 -44.44 24.74
CA GLY A 151 -9.85 -43.56 25.53
C GLY A 151 -9.12 -42.41 26.20
N GLY A 152 -7.80 -42.27 25.97
CA GLY A 152 -6.98 -41.13 26.44
C GLY A 152 -7.33 -39.85 25.70
N ILE A 153 -7.26 -38.71 26.42
CA ILE A 153 -7.53 -37.39 25.83
C ILE A 153 -6.22 -36.85 25.22
N CYS A 154 -6.19 -36.73 23.89
CA CYS A 154 -5.14 -36.04 23.15
C CYS A 154 -5.56 -34.61 22.85
N SER A 155 -4.66 -33.63 22.94
CA SER A 155 -4.91 -32.25 22.59
C SER A 155 -3.79 -31.68 21.73
N GLN A 156 -4.13 -30.73 20.86
CA GLN A 156 -3.23 -30.00 19.99
C GLN A 156 -3.50 -28.50 20.12
N ILE A 157 -2.45 -27.69 20.16
CA ILE A 157 -2.50 -26.23 20.32
C ILE A 157 -1.78 -25.60 19.13
N ALA A 158 -2.41 -24.60 18.53
CA ALA A 158 -1.79 -23.71 17.55
C ALA A 158 -1.87 -22.29 18.07
N VAL A 159 -0.74 -21.57 18.03
CA VAL A 159 -0.61 -20.20 18.52
C VAL A 159 -0.14 -19.31 17.39
N TYR A 160 -0.91 -18.28 17.06
CA TYR A 160 -0.61 -17.35 15.99
C TYR A 160 -0.52 -15.93 16.51
N TYR A 161 0.54 -15.23 16.13
CA TYR A 161 0.69 -13.80 16.37
C TYR A 161 0.12 -13.01 15.18
N VAL A 162 -0.83 -12.14 15.48
CA VAL A 162 -1.60 -11.39 14.49
C VAL A 162 -1.37 -9.91 14.72
N ASN A 163 -0.92 -9.19 13.72
CA ASN A 163 -0.70 -7.76 13.79
C ASN A 163 -0.90 -7.08 12.42
N LYS A 164 -0.72 -5.77 12.38
CA LYS A 164 -0.84 -4.99 11.14
C LYS A 164 0.25 -5.34 10.12
N SER A 165 1.47 -5.66 10.54
CA SER A 165 2.57 -5.95 9.62
C SER A 165 2.42 -7.30 8.90
N ASN A 166 1.74 -8.27 9.50
CA ASN A 166 1.38 -9.54 8.85
C ASN A 166 -0.03 -9.53 8.23
N LEU A 167 -0.60 -8.33 8.06
CA LEU A 167 -1.87 -8.08 7.38
C LEU A 167 -3.05 -8.90 7.94
N GLY A 168 -3.04 -9.19 9.25
CA GLY A 168 -4.07 -9.98 9.91
C GLY A 168 -4.08 -11.48 9.54
N MET A 169 -3.08 -11.97 8.79
CA MET A 169 -2.98 -13.38 8.41
C MET A 169 -2.39 -14.26 9.52
N GLY A 170 -1.65 -13.63 10.44
CA GLY A 170 -1.01 -14.30 11.54
C GLY A 170 0.29 -15.04 11.17
N ILE A 171 1.17 -15.15 12.14
CA ILE A 171 2.42 -15.92 12.06
C ILE A 171 2.34 -17.05 13.08
N ASP A 172 2.62 -18.28 12.66
CA ASP A 172 2.75 -19.40 13.57
C ASP A 172 3.93 -19.18 14.54
N VAL A 173 3.62 -19.03 15.82
CA VAL A 173 4.61 -18.78 16.88
C VAL A 173 5.44 -20.01 17.19
N SER A 174 4.95 -21.20 16.84
CA SER A 174 5.67 -22.49 17.05
C SER A 174 6.64 -22.84 15.91
N LYS A 175 6.74 -22.02 14.86
CA LYS A 175 7.54 -22.29 13.66
C LYS A 175 9.03 -22.51 14.06
N GLY A 176 9.51 -23.75 13.90
CA GLY A 176 10.90 -24.14 14.22
C GLY A 176 11.13 -24.68 15.63
N GLU A 177 10.10 -24.78 16.47
CA GLU A 177 10.15 -25.32 17.83
C GLU A 177 9.13 -26.45 18.05
N LYS A 178 9.19 -27.09 19.23
CA LYS A 178 8.16 -28.07 19.61
C LYS A 178 6.79 -27.39 19.73
N ALA A 179 5.77 -28.07 19.22
CA ALA A 179 4.40 -27.64 19.39
C ALA A 179 4.06 -27.43 20.88
N TYR A 180 3.25 -26.44 21.18
CA TYR A 180 2.78 -26.19 22.54
C TYR A 180 1.96 -27.37 23.05
N SER A 181 2.24 -27.82 24.29
CA SER A 181 1.49 -28.88 24.99
C SER A 181 0.49 -28.34 26.00
N ASP A 182 0.69 -27.11 26.46
CA ASP A 182 -0.08 -26.42 27.49
C ASP A 182 -0.05 -24.90 27.29
N LEU A 183 -0.72 -24.16 28.18
CA LEU A 183 -0.80 -22.69 28.14
C LEU A 183 0.18 -21.99 29.11
N SER A 184 1.22 -22.68 29.58
CA SER A 184 2.19 -22.13 30.54
C SER A 184 2.89 -20.85 30.08
N PHE A 185 3.04 -20.66 28.76
CA PHE A 185 3.63 -19.46 28.16
C PHE A 185 2.78 -18.18 28.41
N LEU A 186 1.50 -18.30 28.76
CA LEU A 186 0.64 -17.19 29.17
C LEU A 186 0.79 -16.80 30.63
N SER A 187 1.43 -17.64 31.46
CA SER A 187 1.61 -17.35 32.87
C SER A 187 2.45 -16.06 33.06
N ARG A 188 2.21 -15.35 34.21
CA ARG A 188 2.94 -14.11 34.53
C ARG A 188 4.46 -14.30 34.50
N LYS A 189 4.94 -15.52 34.80
CA LYS A 189 6.36 -15.86 34.79
C LYS A 189 6.97 -15.93 33.41
N HIS A 190 6.22 -16.45 32.41
CA HIS A 190 6.75 -16.77 31.09
C HIS A 190 6.23 -15.83 29.98
N PHE A 191 5.19 -15.05 30.24
CA PHE A 191 4.55 -14.23 29.22
C PHE A 191 5.50 -13.19 28.60
N ASN A 192 6.33 -12.55 29.40
CA ASN A 192 7.28 -11.56 28.88
C ASN A 192 8.35 -12.20 27.98
N ASP A 193 8.82 -13.39 28.29
CA ASP A 193 9.79 -14.10 27.43
C ASP A 193 9.11 -14.61 26.17
N PHE A 194 7.85 -15.03 26.27
CA PHE A 194 7.03 -15.35 25.11
C PHE A 194 6.86 -14.14 24.18
N ILE A 195 6.52 -12.96 24.70
CA ILE A 195 6.38 -11.73 23.92
C ILE A 195 7.70 -11.30 23.28
N LYS A 196 8.83 -11.35 24.01
CA LYS A 196 10.15 -11.07 23.41
C LYS A 196 10.44 -11.98 22.21
N ARG A 197 10.09 -13.26 22.30
CA ARG A 197 10.22 -14.20 21.19
C ARG A 197 9.29 -13.84 20.05
N VAL A 198 8.03 -13.51 20.32
CA VAL A 198 7.06 -13.06 19.33
C VAL A 198 7.58 -11.82 18.57
N ASP A 199 8.21 -10.88 19.27
CA ASP A 199 8.79 -9.67 18.68
C ASP A 199 9.95 -9.95 17.71
N THR A 200 10.62 -11.09 17.85
CA THR A 200 11.69 -11.52 16.93
C THR A 200 11.17 -12.25 15.71
N LEU A 201 9.88 -12.64 15.69
CA LEU A 201 9.30 -13.33 14.56
C LEU A 201 9.09 -12.37 13.39
N SER A 202 9.78 -12.63 12.30
CA SER A 202 9.55 -12.02 11.01
C SER A 202 9.05 -13.07 10.02
N LEU A 203 8.12 -12.66 9.17
CA LEU A 203 7.81 -13.46 7.99
C LEU A 203 9.01 -13.44 7.05
N SER A 204 9.28 -14.55 6.38
CA SER A 204 10.24 -14.56 5.29
C SER A 204 9.75 -13.60 4.18
N ASP A 205 10.68 -13.04 3.41
CA ASP A 205 10.30 -12.18 2.26
C ASP A 205 9.35 -12.93 1.30
N GLU A 206 9.51 -14.23 1.15
CA GLU A 206 8.66 -15.10 0.33
C GLU A 206 7.24 -15.26 0.92
N ASP A 207 7.11 -15.43 2.23
CA ASP A 207 5.80 -15.51 2.90
C ASP A 207 5.09 -14.15 2.87
N LEU A 208 5.83 -13.04 3.06
CA LEU A 208 5.31 -11.67 2.94
C LEU A 208 4.80 -11.40 1.53
N GLU A 209 5.53 -11.82 0.50
CA GLU A 209 5.13 -11.63 -0.89
C GLU A 209 3.84 -12.42 -1.20
N ARG A 210 3.73 -13.66 -0.77
CA ARG A 210 2.51 -14.47 -0.92
C ARG A 210 1.29 -13.84 -0.24
N ILE A 211 1.49 -13.30 0.97
CA ILE A 211 0.43 -12.60 1.71
C ILE A 211 0.01 -11.33 0.97
N ARG A 212 0.98 -10.55 0.49
CA ARG A 212 0.74 -9.34 -0.29
C ARG A 212 -0.03 -9.65 -1.57
N GLU A 213 0.39 -10.64 -2.34
CA GLU A 213 -0.32 -11.05 -3.57
C GLU A 213 -1.79 -11.39 -3.29
N LYS A 214 -2.04 -12.20 -2.23
CA LYS A 214 -3.41 -12.58 -1.85
C LYS A 214 -4.24 -11.37 -1.43
N LYS A 215 -3.68 -10.49 -0.58
CA LYS A 215 -4.38 -9.27 -0.12
C LYS A 215 -4.60 -8.28 -1.25
N ASN A 216 -3.68 -8.20 -2.18
CA ASN A 216 -3.79 -7.37 -3.36
C ASN A 216 -4.98 -7.77 -4.23
N GLN A 217 -5.17 -9.05 -4.45
CA GLN A 217 -6.33 -9.56 -5.19
C GLN A 217 -7.64 -9.28 -4.44
N GLU A 218 -7.68 -9.50 -3.14
CA GLU A 218 -8.85 -9.21 -2.30
C GLU A 218 -9.24 -7.72 -2.36
N ILE A 219 -8.27 -6.81 -2.31
CA ILE A 219 -8.49 -5.35 -2.41
C ILE A 219 -9.09 -4.99 -3.77
N GLU A 220 -8.55 -5.50 -4.88
CA GLU A 220 -9.05 -5.22 -6.22
C GLU A 220 -10.50 -5.68 -6.40
N ASP A 221 -10.83 -6.85 -5.88
CA ASP A 221 -12.18 -7.36 -5.95
C ASP A 221 -13.15 -6.54 -5.07
N CYS A 222 -12.69 -6.10 -3.90
CA CYS A 222 -13.46 -5.20 -3.04
C CYS A 222 -13.71 -3.85 -3.72
N LEU A 223 -12.68 -3.24 -4.34
CA LEU A 223 -12.81 -1.99 -5.07
C LEU A 223 -13.73 -2.13 -6.29
N THR A 224 -13.64 -3.25 -7.00
CA THR A 224 -14.52 -3.54 -8.14
C THR A 224 -15.98 -3.68 -7.69
N ARG A 225 -16.24 -4.38 -6.57
CA ARG A 225 -17.60 -4.49 -6.00
C ARG A 225 -18.12 -3.13 -5.53
N LEU A 226 -17.28 -2.36 -4.85
CA LEU A 226 -17.64 -1.03 -4.38
C LEU A 226 -18.01 -0.12 -5.55
N ASN A 227 -17.22 -0.12 -6.62
CA ASN A 227 -17.52 0.63 -7.83
C ASN A 227 -18.88 0.21 -8.41
N ASN A 228 -19.12 -1.08 -8.59
CA ASN A 228 -20.39 -1.58 -9.12
C ASN A 228 -21.57 -1.20 -8.21
N ASN A 229 -21.42 -1.33 -6.91
CA ASN A 229 -22.51 -1.08 -5.97
C ASN A 229 -22.82 0.41 -5.77
N ILE A 230 -21.79 1.26 -5.65
CA ILE A 230 -21.99 2.70 -5.49
C ILE A 230 -22.18 3.36 -6.85
N TYR A 231 -21.38 3.04 -7.86
CA TYR A 231 -21.49 3.65 -9.18
C TYR A 231 -22.84 3.32 -9.83
N GLU A 232 -23.16 2.04 -10.00
CA GLU A 232 -24.36 1.63 -10.72
C GLU A 232 -25.66 2.00 -9.99
N LYS A 233 -25.70 1.91 -8.67
CA LYS A 233 -26.89 2.22 -7.89
C LYS A 233 -27.12 3.73 -7.68
N GLU A 234 -26.04 4.51 -7.59
CA GLU A 234 -26.11 5.93 -7.21
C GLU A 234 -25.80 6.91 -8.35
N LYS A 235 -25.43 6.43 -9.54
CA LYS A 235 -25.04 7.28 -10.68
C LYS A 235 -26.10 8.31 -11.10
N THR A 236 -27.37 8.04 -10.83
CA THR A 236 -28.49 8.94 -11.13
C THR A 236 -28.59 10.10 -10.14
N TYR A 237 -28.11 9.90 -8.91
CA TYR A 237 -28.30 10.81 -7.80
C TYR A 237 -27.02 11.49 -7.32
N LEU A 238 -25.88 10.81 -7.48
CA LEU A 238 -24.57 11.30 -7.09
C LEU A 238 -23.68 11.48 -8.32
N SER A 239 -23.13 12.67 -8.49
CA SER A 239 -22.10 12.90 -9.49
C SER A 239 -20.87 12.01 -9.24
N GLN A 240 -19.99 11.89 -10.23
CA GLN A 240 -18.73 11.14 -10.08
C GLN A 240 -17.90 11.70 -8.91
N LYS A 241 -17.84 13.00 -8.80
CA LYS A 241 -17.15 13.73 -7.74
C LYS A 241 -17.78 13.45 -6.36
N ASP A 242 -19.11 13.49 -6.26
CA ASP A 242 -19.81 13.22 -5.01
C ASP A 242 -19.56 11.80 -4.49
N ARG A 243 -19.52 10.82 -5.37
CA ARG A 243 -19.20 9.43 -4.99
C ARG A 243 -17.78 9.31 -4.41
N MET A 244 -16.81 9.98 -5.04
CA MET A 244 -15.45 10.05 -4.54
C MET A 244 -15.39 10.72 -3.15
N TYR A 245 -16.03 11.86 -2.99
CA TYR A 245 -16.10 12.58 -1.71
C TYR A 245 -16.77 11.75 -0.61
N LEU A 246 -17.78 10.98 -0.98
CA LEU A 246 -18.45 10.08 -0.04
C LEU A 246 -17.53 8.96 0.46
N VAL A 247 -16.69 8.39 -0.42
CA VAL A 247 -15.66 7.42 0.00
C VAL A 247 -14.66 8.08 0.96
N VAL A 248 -14.15 9.27 0.63
CA VAL A 248 -13.22 10.03 1.49
C VAL A 248 -13.86 10.32 2.86
N ALA A 249 -15.08 10.86 2.86
CA ALA A 249 -15.82 11.19 4.09
C ALA A 249 -16.04 9.96 4.97
N SER A 250 -16.46 8.85 4.37
CA SER A 250 -16.71 7.59 5.08
C SER A 250 -15.45 7.01 5.71
N ILE A 251 -14.34 7.03 4.98
CA ILE A 251 -13.05 6.55 5.50
C ILE A 251 -12.61 7.42 6.68
N ILE A 252 -12.59 8.76 6.53
CA ILE A 252 -12.15 9.66 7.60
C ILE A 252 -13.04 9.52 8.84
N ALA A 253 -14.36 9.45 8.67
CA ALA A 253 -15.30 9.29 9.78
C ALA A 253 -15.11 7.96 10.53
N ASN A 254 -14.72 6.90 9.83
CA ASN A 254 -14.55 5.56 10.42
C ASN A 254 -13.12 5.25 10.89
N LEU A 255 -12.12 6.12 10.63
CA LEU A 255 -10.74 5.86 11.09
C LEU A 255 -10.59 5.90 12.61
N GLY A 256 -11.15 6.90 13.28
CA GLY A 256 -10.95 7.10 14.71
C GLY A 256 -9.50 7.43 15.12
N ILE A 257 -9.30 7.77 16.36
CA ILE A 257 -7.99 7.95 17.00
C ILE A 257 -8.06 7.29 18.37
N SER A 258 -7.16 6.35 18.65
CA SER A 258 -7.11 5.61 19.91
C SER A 258 -7.25 6.53 21.11
N ASN A 259 -8.15 6.20 22.02
CA ASN A 259 -8.47 6.91 23.27
C ASN A 259 -8.95 8.37 23.12
N LEU A 260 -9.09 8.90 21.91
CA LEU A 260 -9.48 10.30 21.67
C LEU A 260 -10.74 10.44 20.82
N VAL A 261 -10.83 9.72 19.71
CA VAL A 261 -11.96 9.81 18.79
C VAL A 261 -12.42 8.41 18.39
N ALA A 262 -13.59 8.03 18.86
CA ALA A 262 -14.20 6.75 18.46
C ALA A 262 -14.51 6.75 16.94
N PRO A 263 -14.20 5.68 16.22
CA PRO A 263 -14.62 5.54 14.83
C PRO A 263 -16.14 5.59 14.71
N LEU A 264 -16.65 6.19 13.63
CA LEU A 264 -18.09 6.16 13.36
C LEU A 264 -18.50 4.72 12.98
N ASN A 265 -19.50 4.20 13.65
CA ASN A 265 -20.11 2.92 13.33
C ASN A 265 -21.44 3.13 12.60
N LYS A 266 -21.82 2.19 11.74
CA LYS A 266 -23.06 2.28 10.95
C LYS A 266 -24.33 2.32 11.80
N GLU A 267 -24.28 1.76 13.01
CA GLU A 267 -25.37 1.78 13.98
C GLU A 267 -25.63 3.17 14.58
N GLU A 268 -24.65 4.08 14.52
CA GLU A 268 -24.81 5.48 14.95
C GLU A 268 -25.63 6.28 13.93
N LEU A 269 -25.67 5.84 12.67
CA LEU A 269 -26.46 6.46 11.59
C LEU A 269 -27.91 5.96 11.68
N LYS A 270 -28.83 6.85 12.08
CA LYS A 270 -30.24 6.50 12.36
C LYS A 270 -31.20 6.84 11.22
N SER A 271 -30.70 7.45 10.15
CA SER A 271 -31.51 7.95 9.03
C SER A 271 -32.63 8.90 9.48
N SER A 272 -32.32 9.74 10.49
CA SER A 272 -33.24 10.74 11.03
C SER A 272 -33.39 11.93 10.09
N ASP A 273 -34.60 12.46 9.98
CA ASP A 273 -34.88 13.70 9.24
C ASP A 273 -34.68 14.96 10.11
N GLU A 274 -34.45 14.80 11.43
CA GLU A 274 -34.25 15.92 12.35
C GLU A 274 -32.91 16.61 12.09
N ILE A 275 -32.93 17.92 12.01
CA ILE A 275 -31.72 18.75 11.87
C ILE A 275 -30.77 18.45 13.06
N HIS A 276 -29.50 18.34 12.79
CA HIS A 276 -28.40 17.90 13.68
C HIS A 276 -28.38 16.42 14.06
N GLN A 277 -29.40 15.64 13.73
CA GLN A 277 -29.43 14.18 13.91
C GLN A 277 -29.40 13.43 12.56
N ARG A 278 -29.35 14.15 11.46
CA ARG A 278 -29.18 13.57 10.13
C ARG A 278 -27.87 12.83 10.04
N ASP A 279 -27.83 11.76 9.27
CA ASP A 279 -26.62 10.94 9.10
C ASP A 279 -25.42 11.76 8.62
N GLY A 280 -25.64 12.71 7.70
CA GLY A 280 -24.61 13.63 7.23
C GLY A 280 -24.05 14.56 8.30
N ASP A 281 -24.88 15.04 9.23
CA ASP A 281 -24.43 15.86 10.36
C ASP A 281 -23.61 15.05 11.35
N ILE A 282 -23.96 13.76 11.57
CA ILE A 282 -23.21 12.84 12.41
C ILE A 282 -21.85 12.57 11.78
N MET A 283 -21.80 12.25 10.47
CA MET A 283 -20.56 12.05 9.74
C MET A 283 -19.67 13.30 9.81
N LEU A 284 -20.23 14.48 9.58
CA LEU A 284 -19.49 15.75 9.58
C LEU A 284 -18.85 16.02 10.95
N ARG A 285 -19.60 15.84 12.06
CA ARG A 285 -19.05 15.99 13.41
C ARG A 285 -17.90 15.01 13.69
N LYS A 286 -18.03 13.76 13.26
CA LYS A 286 -16.95 12.75 13.41
C LYS A 286 -15.70 13.14 12.62
N ILE A 287 -15.86 13.61 11.38
CA ILE A 287 -14.78 14.12 10.54
C ILE A 287 -14.10 15.33 11.20
N GLN A 288 -14.88 16.31 11.67
CA GLN A 288 -14.35 17.48 12.37
C GLN A 288 -13.53 17.08 13.59
N SER A 289 -14.10 16.23 14.46
CA SER A 289 -13.41 15.74 15.66
C SER A 289 -12.12 14.99 15.30
N PHE A 290 -12.12 14.15 14.28
CA PHE A 290 -10.93 13.46 13.80
C PHE A 290 -9.84 14.45 13.35
N LEU A 291 -10.20 15.41 12.49
CA LEU A 291 -9.26 16.39 11.95
C LEU A 291 -8.69 17.33 13.02
N GLU A 292 -9.47 17.67 14.05
CA GLU A 292 -9.00 18.46 15.19
C GLU A 292 -7.90 17.75 15.96
N HIS A 293 -8.09 16.47 16.29
CA HIS A 293 -7.12 15.68 17.05
C HIS A 293 -5.91 15.21 16.23
N LYS A 294 -5.97 15.33 14.90
CA LYS A 294 -4.79 15.09 14.03
C LYS A 294 -3.85 16.29 13.93
N HIS A 295 -4.08 17.38 14.67
CA HIS A 295 -3.23 18.58 14.67
C HIS A 295 -2.94 19.16 13.28
N LEU A 296 -3.91 19.02 12.37
CA LEU A 296 -3.82 19.61 11.03
C LEU A 296 -3.85 21.15 11.09
N PRO A 297 -3.19 21.87 10.18
CA PRO A 297 -3.36 23.31 10.04
C PRO A 297 -4.84 23.69 9.85
N GLN A 298 -5.28 24.80 10.44
CA GLN A 298 -6.69 25.21 10.43
C GLN A 298 -7.25 25.38 9.01
N GLU A 299 -6.47 25.99 8.12
CA GLU A 299 -6.83 26.19 6.70
C GLU A 299 -7.09 24.86 6.00
N LYS A 300 -6.26 23.84 6.27
CA LYS A 300 -6.39 22.49 5.70
C LYS A 300 -7.65 21.80 6.21
N LYS A 301 -7.95 21.91 7.53
CA LYS A 301 -9.20 21.39 8.10
C LYS A 301 -10.41 22.02 7.43
N GLN A 302 -10.39 23.34 7.29
CA GLN A 302 -11.48 24.10 6.70
C GLN A 302 -11.68 23.78 5.22
N SER A 303 -10.60 23.60 4.47
CA SER A 303 -10.66 23.16 3.08
C SER A 303 -11.33 21.79 2.93
N ILE A 304 -10.95 20.81 3.76
CA ILE A 304 -11.57 19.48 3.74
C ILE A 304 -13.06 19.56 4.06
N ILE A 305 -13.41 20.29 5.13
CA ILE A 305 -14.81 20.42 5.56
C ILE A 305 -15.63 21.10 4.47
N SER A 306 -15.17 22.22 3.91
CA SER A 306 -15.90 22.95 2.85
C SER A 306 -16.15 22.13 1.60
N LEU A 307 -15.29 21.15 1.29
CA LEU A 307 -15.50 20.25 0.15
C LEU A 307 -16.51 19.13 0.46
N LEU A 308 -16.55 18.64 1.70
CA LEU A 308 -17.42 17.53 2.09
C LEU A 308 -18.80 17.95 2.58
N GLU A 309 -18.90 19.12 3.20
CA GLU A 309 -20.13 19.62 3.81
C GLU A 309 -21.33 19.73 2.85
N PRO A 310 -21.21 20.25 1.60
CA PRO A 310 -22.32 20.32 0.66
C PRO A 310 -22.93 18.95 0.33
N LEU A 311 -22.09 17.90 0.23
CA LEU A 311 -22.54 16.54 -0.02
C LEU A 311 -23.23 15.95 1.22
N LEU A 312 -22.63 16.11 2.40
CA LEU A 312 -23.13 15.53 3.64
C LEU A 312 -24.42 16.20 4.13
N ARG A 313 -24.57 17.51 3.93
CA ARG A 313 -25.80 18.25 4.30
C ARG A 313 -26.89 18.26 3.26
N ASN A 314 -26.67 17.65 2.10
CA ASN A 314 -27.71 17.58 1.05
C ASN A 314 -28.92 16.79 1.57
N GLU A 315 -30.11 17.39 1.47
CA GLU A 315 -31.37 16.81 1.97
C GLU A 315 -31.68 15.46 1.32
N ASN A 316 -31.50 15.36 0.00
CA ASN A 316 -31.77 14.12 -0.75
C ASN A 316 -30.84 12.98 -0.33
N ASN A 317 -29.65 13.27 0.19
CA ASN A 317 -28.70 12.26 0.66
C ASN A 317 -29.03 11.78 2.08
N ASN A 318 -29.68 12.64 2.87
CA ASN A 318 -30.09 12.34 4.25
C ASN A 318 -31.48 11.72 4.35
N LYS A 319 -32.35 11.97 3.37
CA LYS A 319 -33.75 11.48 3.39
C LYS A 319 -33.78 9.95 3.40
N ALA A 320 -34.52 9.41 4.34
CA ALA A 320 -34.73 7.95 4.41
C ALA A 320 -35.62 7.47 3.27
N ILE A 321 -35.14 6.48 2.54
CA ILE A 321 -35.87 5.73 1.51
C ILE A 321 -35.90 4.28 1.93
N ASN A 322 -37.08 3.70 2.13
CA ASN A 322 -37.23 2.34 2.67
C ASN A 322 -36.56 2.15 4.07
N GLY A 323 -36.60 3.20 4.90
CA GLY A 323 -36.06 3.17 6.26
C GLY A 323 -34.55 3.44 6.39
N GLU A 324 -33.86 3.75 5.29
CA GLU A 324 -32.42 4.02 5.31
C GLU A 324 -32.06 5.21 4.42
N SER A 325 -31.19 6.11 4.93
CA SER A 325 -30.65 7.21 4.14
C SER A 325 -29.62 6.70 3.11
N ARG A 326 -29.44 7.46 2.03
CA ARG A 326 -28.38 7.19 1.05
C ARG A 326 -27.00 7.21 1.70
N LEU A 327 -26.74 8.17 2.58
CA LEU A 327 -25.46 8.29 3.29
C LEU A 327 -25.16 7.07 4.14
N LYS A 328 -26.13 6.58 4.92
CA LYS A 328 -25.97 5.37 5.73
C LYS A 328 -25.69 4.15 4.87
N ARG A 329 -26.46 3.94 3.81
CA ARG A 329 -26.27 2.80 2.88
C ARG A 329 -24.88 2.82 2.26
N CYS A 330 -24.46 3.97 1.69
CA CYS A 330 -23.14 4.06 1.08
C CYS A 330 -22.00 3.97 2.10
N PHE A 331 -22.16 4.60 3.28
CA PHE A 331 -21.20 4.47 4.38
C PHE A 331 -21.01 3.00 4.78
N SER A 332 -22.11 2.27 4.99
CA SER A 332 -22.08 0.85 5.34
C SER A 332 -21.37 0.03 4.27
N GLU A 333 -21.69 0.25 3.01
CA GLU A 333 -21.05 -0.43 1.87
C GLU A 333 -19.54 -0.15 1.83
N ILE A 334 -19.10 1.08 2.06
CA ILE A 334 -17.68 1.47 2.07
C ILE A 334 -16.95 0.83 3.24
N VAL A 335 -17.51 0.91 4.44
CA VAL A 335 -16.88 0.38 5.66
C VAL A 335 -16.83 -1.15 5.64
N ASP A 336 -17.89 -1.81 5.23
CA ASP A 336 -17.96 -3.28 5.18
C ASP A 336 -16.99 -3.86 4.14
N ASN A 337 -16.76 -3.17 3.01
CA ASN A 337 -15.84 -3.62 1.97
C ASN A 337 -14.39 -3.16 2.16
N LEU A 338 -14.15 -1.95 2.64
CA LEU A 338 -12.81 -1.36 2.70
C LEU A 338 -12.27 -1.21 4.12
N GLY A 339 -13.12 -1.20 5.15
CA GLY A 339 -12.75 -0.89 6.52
C GLY A 339 -11.59 -1.69 7.06
N PHE A 340 -11.56 -2.99 6.77
CA PHE A 340 -10.45 -3.86 7.11
C PHE A 340 -9.12 -3.35 6.54
N TYR A 341 -9.09 -2.98 5.27
CA TYR A 341 -7.85 -2.63 4.57
C TYR A 341 -7.25 -1.29 5.01
N TYR A 342 -8.03 -0.24 5.20
CA TYR A 342 -7.48 1.04 5.64
C TYR A 342 -7.19 1.11 7.14
N LYS A 343 -7.74 0.22 7.97
CA LYS A 343 -7.48 0.19 9.42
C LYS A 343 -6.24 -0.62 9.82
N ILE A 344 -5.92 -1.70 9.11
CA ILE A 344 -4.75 -2.53 9.44
C ILE A 344 -3.40 -1.89 9.08
N GLY A 345 -3.38 -0.61 8.73
CA GLY A 345 -2.14 0.14 8.50
C GLY A 345 -1.42 -0.33 7.27
N LEU A 346 -2.05 -0.15 6.17
CA LEU A 346 -1.62 -0.61 4.87
C LEU A 346 -0.33 0.04 4.42
N SER A 347 0.63 -0.80 4.18
CA SER A 347 1.73 -0.46 3.31
C SER A 347 1.18 -0.06 1.94
N THR A 348 1.52 1.11 1.50
CA THR A 348 1.61 1.67 0.15
C THR A 348 0.66 1.19 -0.95
N ASP A 349 0.22 -0.08 -0.97
CA ASP A 349 -0.44 -0.65 -2.13
C ASP A 349 -1.97 -0.43 -2.14
N PHE A 350 -2.63 -0.44 -0.98
CA PHE A 350 -4.07 -0.16 -0.89
C PHE A 350 -4.40 1.26 -1.33
N THR A 351 -3.69 2.24 -0.78
CA THR A 351 -3.95 3.64 -1.11
C THR A 351 -3.72 3.90 -2.59
N GLY A 352 -2.65 3.35 -3.18
CA GLY A 352 -2.41 3.43 -4.62
C GLY A 352 -3.55 2.83 -5.44
N LYS A 353 -4.09 1.68 -5.05
CA LYS A 353 -5.21 1.02 -5.72
C LYS A 353 -6.52 1.77 -5.54
N LEU A 354 -6.82 2.19 -4.31
CA LEU A 354 -7.97 3.02 -4.01
C LEU A 354 -7.95 4.29 -4.86
N PHE A 355 -6.81 4.96 -4.93
CA PHE A 355 -6.62 6.15 -5.75
C PHE A 355 -6.81 5.87 -7.23
N ASN A 356 -6.21 4.80 -7.77
CA ASN A 356 -6.39 4.41 -9.18
C ASN A 356 -7.87 4.20 -9.52
N GLU A 357 -8.63 3.58 -8.62
CA GLU A 357 -10.06 3.37 -8.83
C GLU A 357 -10.83 4.69 -8.73
N MET A 358 -10.55 5.51 -7.71
CA MET A 358 -11.21 6.80 -7.51
C MET A 358 -10.90 7.79 -8.64
N TYR A 359 -9.69 7.77 -9.20
CA TYR A 359 -9.35 8.58 -10.37
C TYR A 359 -10.18 8.20 -11.60
N ARG A 360 -10.57 6.95 -11.76
CA ARG A 360 -11.48 6.52 -12.85
C ARG A 360 -12.87 7.09 -12.72
N TRP A 361 -13.25 7.51 -11.52
CA TRP A 361 -14.56 8.12 -11.25
C TRP A 361 -14.60 9.62 -11.49
N LEU A 362 -13.46 10.27 -11.69
CA LEU A 362 -13.40 11.70 -11.97
C LEU A 362 -13.69 11.98 -13.45
N PRO A 363 -14.42 13.07 -13.77
CA PRO A 363 -14.76 13.45 -15.13
C PRO A 363 -13.59 14.15 -15.83
N PHE A 364 -12.49 13.42 -16.02
CA PHE A 364 -11.35 13.94 -16.77
C PHE A 364 -11.62 13.91 -18.28
N THR A 365 -11.16 14.94 -18.99
CA THR A 365 -10.98 14.86 -20.44
C THR A 365 -9.91 13.80 -20.78
N GLU A 366 -9.86 13.34 -22.05
CA GLU A 366 -8.84 12.38 -22.47
C GLU A 366 -7.41 12.91 -22.20
N ASP A 367 -7.17 14.19 -22.46
CA ASP A 367 -5.87 14.82 -22.20
C ASP A 367 -5.54 14.87 -20.70
N GLU A 368 -6.48 15.28 -19.86
CA GLU A 368 -6.32 15.29 -18.41
C GLU A 368 -6.14 13.89 -17.83
N SER A 369 -6.86 12.90 -18.36
CA SER A 369 -6.71 11.50 -17.96
C SER A 369 -5.31 10.95 -18.33
N ASN A 370 -4.71 11.43 -19.41
CA ASN A 370 -3.35 11.05 -19.82
C ASN A 370 -2.27 11.70 -18.96
N ASP A 371 -2.54 12.85 -18.34
CA ASP A 371 -1.60 13.56 -17.47
C ASP A 371 -1.60 13.04 -16.03
N VAL A 372 -2.71 12.45 -15.57
CA VAL A 372 -2.79 11.88 -14.22
C VAL A 372 -2.25 10.45 -14.25
N VAL A 373 -0.95 10.31 -14.09
CA VAL A 373 -0.26 9.01 -14.07
C VAL A 373 0.33 8.76 -12.69
N LEU A 374 -0.17 7.73 -12.00
CA LEU A 374 0.37 7.34 -10.70
C LEU A 374 1.73 6.64 -10.87
N THR A 375 2.73 7.15 -10.16
CA THR A 375 4.07 6.55 -10.16
C THR A 375 4.05 5.25 -9.34
N PRO A 376 4.48 4.11 -9.92
CA PRO A 376 4.56 2.87 -9.16
C PRO A 376 5.44 3.02 -7.92
N PRO A 377 5.11 2.36 -6.77
CA PRO A 377 5.84 2.53 -5.51
C PRO A 377 7.35 2.28 -5.59
N TYR A 378 7.76 1.27 -6.37
CA TYR A 378 9.19 0.96 -6.57
C TYR A 378 9.92 2.06 -7.37
N ALA A 379 9.26 2.67 -8.35
CA ALA A 379 9.81 3.82 -9.08
C ALA A 379 9.82 5.08 -8.21
N ALA A 380 8.79 5.29 -7.38
CA ALA A 380 8.75 6.39 -6.43
C ALA A 380 9.90 6.29 -5.40
N THR A 381 10.17 5.08 -4.91
CA THR A 381 11.31 4.81 -4.01
C THR A 381 12.64 5.08 -4.72
N LEU A 382 12.78 4.69 -6.00
CA LEU A 382 13.97 5.00 -6.79
C LEU A 382 14.20 6.51 -6.87
N LEU A 383 13.17 7.30 -7.21
CA LEU A 383 13.29 8.76 -7.27
C LEU A 383 13.72 9.35 -5.92
N ALA A 384 13.08 8.93 -4.82
CA ALA A 384 13.42 9.40 -3.48
C ALA A 384 14.90 9.11 -3.13
N ARG A 385 15.42 7.94 -3.49
CA ARG A 385 16.83 7.56 -3.28
C ARG A 385 17.78 8.35 -4.17
N LEU A 386 17.43 8.55 -5.43
CA LEU A 386 18.20 9.33 -6.40
C LEU A 386 18.29 10.81 -5.99
N SER A 387 17.26 11.37 -5.33
CA SER A 387 17.30 12.71 -4.75
C SER A 387 18.05 12.78 -3.41
N LYS A 388 18.65 11.67 -2.93
CA LYS A 388 19.36 11.54 -1.64
C LYS A 388 18.51 11.92 -0.43
N ALA A 389 17.20 11.70 -0.48
CA ALA A 389 16.33 11.96 0.65
C ALA A 389 16.77 11.13 1.87
N ASN A 390 16.93 11.79 3.03
CA ASN A 390 17.35 11.23 4.31
C ASN A 390 16.64 11.94 5.46
N LYS A 391 16.86 11.51 6.70
CA LYS A 391 16.17 12.08 7.88
C LYS A 391 16.21 13.60 7.99
N ASP A 392 17.23 14.24 7.43
CA ASP A 392 17.44 15.69 7.53
C ASP A 392 17.02 16.46 6.26
N SER A 393 16.53 15.76 5.24
CA SER A 393 16.09 16.35 4.00
C SER A 393 14.77 17.10 4.15
N PHE A 394 14.63 18.18 3.39
CA PHE A 394 13.37 18.86 3.10
C PHE A 394 12.99 18.54 1.66
N VAL A 395 11.92 17.79 1.49
CA VAL A 395 11.50 17.24 0.19
C VAL A 395 10.28 17.97 -0.31
N TRP A 396 10.28 18.39 -1.58
CA TRP A 396 9.08 18.89 -2.22
C TRP A 396 8.73 18.18 -3.53
N ASP A 397 7.44 18.32 -3.92
CA ASP A 397 6.85 17.81 -5.15
C ASP A 397 5.88 18.85 -5.71
N PHE A 398 6.14 19.36 -6.92
CA PHE A 398 5.39 20.46 -7.53
C PHE A 398 4.15 20.00 -8.32
N ALA A 399 3.95 18.72 -8.45
CA ALA A 399 2.77 18.10 -9.09
C ALA A 399 2.42 16.79 -8.37
N THR A 400 2.00 16.94 -7.11
CA THR A 400 1.95 15.87 -6.11
C THR A 400 1.05 14.69 -6.52
N GLY A 401 0.00 14.92 -7.30
CA GLY A 401 -0.93 13.86 -7.71
C GLY A 401 -1.48 13.10 -6.50
N SER A 402 -1.12 11.82 -6.35
CA SER A 402 -1.52 10.99 -5.20
C SER A 402 -0.61 11.09 -3.98
N ALA A 403 0.42 11.93 -4.00
CA ALA A 403 1.52 11.99 -3.02
C ALA A 403 2.43 10.74 -2.96
N GLY A 404 2.38 9.86 -3.96
CA GLY A 404 3.19 8.63 -3.95
C GLY A 404 4.69 8.89 -3.80
N LEU A 405 5.22 9.96 -4.42
CA LEU A 405 6.62 10.37 -4.32
C LEU A 405 6.97 10.90 -2.92
N LEU A 406 6.09 11.70 -2.33
CA LEU A 406 6.28 12.21 -0.96
C LEU A 406 6.19 11.11 0.08
N VAL A 407 5.25 10.16 -0.08
CA VAL A 407 5.14 8.98 0.80
C VAL A 407 6.41 8.11 0.71
N ALA A 408 6.92 7.86 -0.49
CA ALA A 408 8.17 7.11 -0.67
C ALA A 408 9.35 7.83 -0.01
N SER A 409 9.45 9.14 -0.16
CA SER A 409 10.47 9.99 0.48
C SER A 409 10.33 9.97 2.01
N MET A 410 9.12 10.12 2.54
CA MET A 410 8.82 10.04 3.97
C MET A 410 9.28 8.72 4.59
N ASN A 411 8.93 7.61 3.95
CA ASN A 411 9.31 6.28 4.43
C ASN A 411 10.83 6.12 4.48
N LEU A 412 11.54 6.56 3.44
CA LEU A 412 13.00 6.54 3.38
C LEU A 412 13.63 7.39 4.49
N MET A 413 13.10 8.60 4.73
CA MET A 413 13.56 9.50 5.79
C MET A 413 13.33 8.90 7.18
N ILE A 414 12.19 8.26 7.41
CA ILE A 414 11.88 7.58 8.67
C ILE A 414 12.77 6.36 8.88
N GLU A 415 13.04 5.57 7.83
CA GLU A 415 13.98 4.45 7.91
C GLU A 415 15.40 4.90 8.24
N ASP A 416 15.87 6.00 7.63
CA ASP A 416 17.18 6.59 7.94
C ASP A 416 17.23 7.11 9.39
N ALA A 417 16.15 7.75 9.86
CA ALA A 417 16.03 8.17 11.25
C ALA A 417 16.13 6.99 12.24
N LYS A 418 15.39 5.90 11.99
CA LYS A 418 15.43 4.68 12.80
C LYS A 418 16.81 4.03 12.85
N LYS A 419 17.58 4.12 11.78
CA LYS A 419 18.98 3.57 11.73
C LYS A 419 19.98 4.44 12.50
N ARG A 420 19.73 5.74 12.64
CA ARG A 420 20.70 6.70 13.17
C ARG A 420 20.38 7.25 14.55
N ILE A 421 19.12 7.16 14.98
CA ILE A 421 18.66 7.68 16.27
C ILE A 421 18.35 6.50 17.17
N THR A 422 19.06 6.42 18.30
CA THR A 422 18.93 5.32 19.26
C THR A 422 17.95 5.63 20.40
N SER A 423 17.73 6.91 20.72
CA SER A 423 16.78 7.34 21.74
C SER A 423 15.35 7.23 21.19
N PRO A 424 14.43 6.48 21.84
CA PRO A 424 13.04 6.36 21.42
C PRO A 424 12.32 7.71 21.36
N GLU A 425 12.53 8.57 22.36
CA GLU A 425 11.90 9.89 22.43
C GLU A 425 12.39 10.82 21.30
N GLU A 426 13.70 10.85 21.06
CA GLU A 426 14.29 11.65 19.97
C GLU A 426 13.82 11.13 18.62
N LEU A 427 13.70 9.82 18.45
CA LEU A 427 13.19 9.20 17.23
C LEU A 427 11.73 9.59 16.98
N GLU A 428 10.88 9.54 18.01
CA GLU A 428 9.47 9.93 17.89
C GLU A 428 9.34 11.41 17.50
N GLN A 429 10.09 12.29 18.18
CA GLN A 429 10.13 13.72 17.84
C GLN A 429 10.61 13.94 16.40
N LYS A 430 11.65 13.21 15.95
CA LYS A 430 12.16 13.31 14.60
C LYS A 430 11.15 12.85 13.56
N ILE A 431 10.45 11.73 13.80
CA ILE A 431 9.39 11.25 12.92
C ILE A 431 8.25 12.26 12.82
N ALA A 432 7.83 12.83 13.96
CA ALA A 432 6.82 13.89 13.97
C ALA A 432 7.27 15.12 13.17
N HIS A 433 8.54 15.51 13.32
CA HIS A 433 9.13 16.65 12.57
C HIS A 433 9.21 16.38 11.07
N ILE A 434 9.65 15.18 10.64
CA ILE A 434 9.65 14.75 9.23
C ILE A 434 8.26 14.94 8.65
N LYS A 435 7.24 14.38 9.29
CA LYS A 435 5.86 14.44 8.84
C LYS A 435 5.32 15.87 8.79
N ALA A 436 5.54 16.66 9.82
CA ALA A 436 4.91 17.98 9.94
C ALA A 436 5.61 19.09 9.14
N LYS A 437 6.93 18.98 8.90
CA LYS A 437 7.75 20.11 8.45
C LYS A 437 8.66 19.85 7.26
N GLN A 438 8.99 18.58 6.98
CA GLN A 438 10.02 18.26 6.01
C GLN A 438 9.47 17.78 4.64
N LEU A 439 8.14 17.73 4.49
CA LEU A 439 7.48 17.31 3.25
C LEU A 439 6.55 18.41 2.76
N LEU A 440 6.67 18.77 1.50
CA LEU A 440 5.83 19.77 0.84
C LEU A 440 5.34 19.24 -0.51
N GLY A 441 4.04 19.19 -0.68
CA GLY A 441 3.39 18.87 -1.94
C GLY A 441 2.51 20.01 -2.44
N ILE A 442 2.42 20.19 -3.76
CA ILE A 442 1.55 21.17 -4.38
C ILE A 442 0.64 20.46 -5.39
N GLU A 443 -0.66 20.66 -5.25
CA GLU A 443 -1.67 20.12 -6.16
C GLU A 443 -2.69 21.20 -6.53
N VAL A 444 -2.83 21.45 -7.82
CA VAL A 444 -3.69 22.54 -8.33
C VAL A 444 -5.16 22.18 -8.32
N LYS A 445 -5.50 20.90 -8.56
CA LYS A 445 -6.91 20.44 -8.64
C LYS A 445 -7.45 20.14 -7.24
N PRO A 446 -8.51 20.85 -6.77
CA PRO A 446 -9.07 20.63 -5.42
C PRO A 446 -9.54 19.18 -5.19
N ASP A 447 -10.09 18.55 -6.23
CA ASP A 447 -10.60 17.18 -6.14
C ASP A 447 -9.47 16.16 -5.97
N ILE A 448 -8.32 16.41 -6.55
CA ILE A 448 -7.12 15.59 -6.35
C ILE A 448 -6.49 15.93 -5.00
N HIS A 449 -6.43 17.20 -4.64
CA HIS A 449 -5.88 17.64 -3.36
C HIS A 449 -6.53 16.93 -2.15
N ILE A 450 -7.87 16.78 -2.13
CA ILE A 450 -8.53 16.06 -1.02
C ILE A 450 -8.11 14.58 -0.96
N LEU A 451 -7.89 13.96 -2.11
CA LEU A 451 -7.38 12.59 -2.17
C LEU A 451 -5.94 12.51 -1.65
N VAL A 452 -5.08 13.46 -2.03
CA VAL A 452 -3.71 13.55 -1.48
C VAL A 452 -3.74 13.62 0.03
N VAL A 453 -4.59 14.49 0.58
CA VAL A 453 -4.73 14.63 2.05
C VAL A 453 -5.19 13.32 2.68
N LEU A 454 -6.19 12.64 2.09
CA LEU A 454 -6.61 11.32 2.57
C LEU A 454 -5.46 10.31 2.54
N ASN A 455 -4.69 10.26 1.44
CA ASN A 455 -3.54 9.37 1.35
C ASN A 455 -2.53 9.61 2.47
N MET A 456 -2.15 10.87 2.69
CA MET A 456 -1.21 11.22 3.75
C MET A 456 -1.76 10.83 5.13
N ILE A 457 -3.06 11.01 5.39
CA ILE A 457 -3.72 10.58 6.63
C ILE A 457 -3.64 9.04 6.78
N LEU A 458 -3.95 8.29 5.72
CA LEU A 458 -3.92 6.83 5.73
C LEU A 458 -2.51 6.28 5.92
N MET A 459 -1.50 6.96 5.38
CA MET A 459 -0.09 6.61 5.59
C MET A 459 0.47 7.07 6.94
N GLY A 460 -0.42 7.46 7.87
CA GLY A 460 -0.07 7.87 9.23
C GLY A 460 0.53 9.27 9.31
N ASP A 461 0.39 10.05 8.25
CA ASP A 461 0.79 11.45 8.21
C ASP A 461 -0.39 12.33 7.79
N GLY A 462 -1.00 13.02 8.74
CA GLY A 462 -1.97 14.06 8.46
C GLY A 462 -1.39 15.47 8.49
N SER A 463 -0.13 15.62 8.89
CA SER A 463 0.49 16.91 9.22
C SER A 463 1.33 17.52 8.11
N SER A 464 1.69 16.76 7.05
CA SER A 464 2.52 17.27 5.95
C SER A 464 1.87 18.45 5.22
N GLN A 465 2.73 19.30 4.67
CA GLN A 465 2.32 20.52 4.00
C GLN A 465 1.91 20.21 2.57
N ILE A 466 0.61 20.07 2.33
CA ILE A 466 0.02 19.91 1.00
C ILE A 466 -0.77 21.17 0.67
N LEU A 467 -0.32 21.90 -0.35
CA LEU A 467 -0.91 23.17 -0.79
C LEU A 467 -1.83 22.95 -1.98
N ASN A 468 -3.04 23.55 -1.93
CA ASN A 468 -3.92 23.58 -3.08
C ASN A 468 -3.71 24.89 -3.84
N GLN A 469 -2.75 24.93 -4.73
CA GLN A 469 -2.42 26.09 -5.54
C GLN A 469 -1.64 25.72 -6.81
N ASN A 470 -1.47 26.67 -7.71
CA ASN A 470 -0.64 26.48 -8.90
C ASN A 470 0.85 26.67 -8.54
N SER A 471 1.64 25.61 -8.66
CA SER A 471 3.07 25.63 -8.34
C SER A 471 3.90 26.50 -9.27
N LEU A 472 3.42 26.74 -10.50
CA LEU A 472 4.14 27.57 -11.50
C LEU A 472 3.92 29.08 -11.31
N SER A 473 2.75 29.49 -10.83
CA SER A 473 2.40 30.92 -10.72
C SER A 473 2.06 31.38 -9.31
N GLY A 474 1.69 30.47 -8.41
CA GLY A 474 1.20 30.81 -7.07
C GLY A 474 2.19 30.50 -5.94
N PHE A 475 3.23 29.73 -6.18
CA PHE A 475 4.18 29.34 -5.14
C PHE A 475 5.48 30.13 -5.19
N ASP A 476 5.78 30.88 -4.12
CA ASP A 476 6.97 31.70 -3.97
C ASP A 476 8.14 31.03 -3.23
N GLY A 477 8.02 29.76 -2.88
CA GLY A 477 9.02 29.02 -2.10
C GLY A 477 8.77 29.05 -0.59
N LYS A 478 7.66 29.66 -0.13
CA LYS A 478 7.35 29.80 1.28
C LYS A 478 6.10 29.03 1.68
N VAL A 479 6.06 28.64 2.93
CA VAL A 479 4.88 28.07 3.60
C VAL A 479 4.69 28.83 4.92
N ASN A 480 3.51 29.44 5.11
CA ASN A 480 3.23 30.30 6.26
C ASN A 480 4.31 31.37 6.48
N ASP A 481 4.64 32.11 5.41
CA ASP A 481 5.65 33.18 5.36
C ASP A 481 7.09 32.77 5.68
N LYS A 482 7.35 31.45 5.80
CA LYS A 482 8.69 30.91 6.04
C LYS A 482 9.17 30.16 4.80
N GLU A 483 10.43 30.43 4.40
CA GLU A 483 11.07 29.71 3.32
C GLU A 483 11.10 28.20 3.60
N PHE A 484 10.62 27.40 2.63
CA PHE A 484 10.77 25.95 2.66
C PHE A 484 12.09 25.59 1.99
N LYS A 485 13.13 25.40 2.79
CA LYS A 485 14.51 25.15 2.33
C LYS A 485 14.67 23.74 1.77
N ALA A 486 14.03 23.47 0.63
CA ALA A 486 14.13 22.16 -0.01
C ALA A 486 15.56 21.85 -0.44
N ASN A 487 16.01 20.63 -0.13
CA ASN A 487 17.29 20.06 -0.57
C ASN A 487 17.14 18.72 -1.26
N ALA A 488 15.91 18.23 -1.38
CA ALA A 488 15.53 17.08 -2.21
C ALA A 488 14.27 17.43 -3.01
N PHE A 489 14.29 17.13 -4.31
CA PHE A 489 13.16 17.36 -5.19
C PHE A 489 12.83 16.07 -5.94
N VAL A 490 11.56 15.67 -5.90
CA VAL A 490 11.03 14.54 -6.63
C VAL A 490 9.84 14.99 -7.47
N LEU A 491 9.72 14.48 -8.70
CA LEU A 491 8.65 14.93 -9.59
C LEU A 491 8.27 13.87 -10.64
N ASN A 492 6.97 13.77 -10.87
CA ASN A 492 6.37 13.22 -12.08
C ASN A 492 5.40 14.27 -12.63
N PRO A 493 5.83 15.17 -13.55
CA PRO A 493 5.00 16.29 -13.98
C PRO A 493 3.92 15.86 -14.97
N PRO A 494 2.86 16.69 -15.19
CA PRO A 494 1.94 16.50 -16.29
C PRO A 494 2.67 16.65 -17.63
N TYR A 495 2.59 15.61 -18.48
CA TYR A 495 3.36 15.56 -19.74
C TYR A 495 2.80 16.44 -20.87
N SER A 496 1.59 16.98 -20.70
CA SER A 496 1.00 17.99 -21.59
C SER A 496 1.57 19.39 -21.35
N ALA A 497 2.18 19.63 -20.17
CA ALA A 497 2.74 20.93 -19.83
C ALA A 497 3.94 21.30 -20.69
N SER A 498 4.28 22.60 -20.72
CA SER A 498 5.35 23.14 -21.57
C SER A 498 6.68 22.41 -21.38
N GLY A 499 7.31 22.07 -22.49
CA GLY A 499 8.54 21.27 -22.50
C GLY A 499 8.31 19.83 -21.95
N ASN A 500 7.13 19.24 -22.18
CA ASN A 500 6.70 17.96 -21.60
C ASN A 500 6.76 17.95 -20.06
N GLY A 501 6.57 19.11 -19.41
CA GLY A 501 6.65 19.25 -17.95
C GLY A 501 7.98 19.80 -17.43
N MET A 502 8.98 20.06 -18.29
CA MET A 502 10.26 20.65 -17.86
C MET A 502 10.11 22.06 -17.27
N VAL A 503 9.01 22.76 -17.55
CA VAL A 503 8.66 24.03 -16.90
C VAL A 503 8.58 23.88 -15.37
N PHE A 504 8.05 22.76 -14.85
CA PHE A 504 8.01 22.47 -13.42
C PHE A 504 9.40 22.25 -12.84
N VAL A 505 10.26 21.56 -13.59
CA VAL A 505 11.65 21.30 -13.18
C VAL A 505 12.42 22.61 -13.06
N GLU A 506 12.38 23.46 -14.09
CA GLU A 506 13.04 24.78 -14.07
C GLU A 506 12.56 25.63 -12.89
N GLN A 507 11.24 25.74 -12.68
CA GLN A 507 10.66 26.54 -11.61
C GLN A 507 11.01 26.03 -10.21
N ALA A 508 11.03 24.71 -10.02
CA ALA A 508 11.36 24.11 -8.74
C ALA A 508 12.85 24.28 -8.42
N LEU A 509 13.73 23.94 -9.38
CA LEU A 509 15.18 24.05 -9.20
C LEU A 509 15.62 25.51 -8.94
N ALA A 510 14.98 26.49 -9.60
CA ALA A 510 15.26 27.91 -9.41
C ALA A 510 15.00 28.40 -7.97
N LYS A 511 14.16 27.70 -7.20
CA LYS A 511 13.81 28.03 -5.81
C LYS A 511 14.63 27.22 -4.79
N MET A 512 15.47 26.26 -5.23
CA MET A 512 16.34 25.48 -4.35
C MET A 512 17.72 26.13 -4.25
N GLN A 513 18.27 26.08 -3.04
CA GLN A 513 19.63 26.62 -2.80
C GLN A 513 20.73 25.56 -2.98
N SER A 514 20.43 24.30 -2.74
CA SER A 514 21.36 23.18 -2.87
C SER A 514 20.59 21.84 -2.85
N GLY A 515 21.30 20.74 -3.08
CA GLY A 515 20.76 19.40 -2.95
C GLY A 515 20.63 18.67 -4.28
N TYR A 516 19.70 17.72 -4.33
CA TYR A 516 19.53 16.83 -5.47
C TYR A 516 18.06 16.79 -5.93
N ALA A 517 17.88 16.60 -7.24
CA ALA A 517 16.56 16.43 -7.83
C ALA A 517 16.52 15.16 -8.67
N SER A 518 15.40 14.48 -8.67
CA SER A 518 15.12 13.34 -9.53
C SER A 518 13.72 13.47 -10.13
N VAL A 519 13.64 13.43 -11.46
CA VAL A 519 12.42 13.73 -12.20
C VAL A 519 12.17 12.64 -13.22
N ILE A 520 10.98 11.99 -13.19
CA ILE A 520 10.56 11.06 -14.22
C ILE A 520 9.68 11.78 -15.24
N ILE A 521 10.06 11.70 -16.52
CA ILE A 521 9.45 12.52 -17.57
C ILE A 521 9.53 11.82 -18.93
N LYS A 522 8.71 12.22 -19.90
CA LYS A 522 8.79 11.72 -21.28
C LYS A 522 10.19 11.88 -21.86
N SER A 523 10.70 10.82 -22.51
CA SER A 523 12.02 10.83 -23.17
C SER A 523 12.21 11.99 -24.15
N SER A 524 11.13 12.41 -24.83
CA SER A 524 11.19 13.54 -25.77
C SER A 524 11.59 14.88 -25.13
N ALA A 525 11.48 15.01 -23.80
CA ALA A 525 11.98 16.20 -23.08
C ALA A 525 13.51 16.33 -23.22
N GLY A 526 14.25 15.23 -23.13
CA GLY A 526 15.72 15.22 -23.32
C GLY A 526 16.19 15.18 -24.78
N SER A 527 15.25 15.04 -25.75
CA SER A 527 15.56 14.89 -27.19
C SER A 527 15.02 16.06 -28.04
N GLY A 528 14.86 17.25 -27.46
CA GLY A 528 14.54 18.49 -28.17
C GLY A 528 13.21 19.15 -27.85
N LYS A 529 12.20 18.43 -27.34
CA LYS A 529 10.89 19.03 -26.99
C LYS A 529 10.99 20.10 -25.90
N ALA A 530 12.00 20.03 -25.03
CA ALA A 530 12.23 20.96 -23.94
C ALA A 530 13.60 21.68 -24.08
N LYS A 531 14.14 21.77 -25.28
CA LYS A 531 15.48 22.30 -25.56
C LYS A 531 15.80 23.60 -24.79
N GLU A 532 14.92 24.58 -24.85
CA GLU A 532 15.14 25.89 -24.20
C GLU A 532 15.17 25.78 -22.67
N TYR A 533 14.28 24.95 -22.09
CA TYR A 533 14.28 24.67 -20.64
C TYR A 533 15.57 23.96 -20.23
N ASN A 534 16.00 22.97 -21.00
CA ASN A 534 17.19 22.17 -20.73
C ASN A 534 18.46 23.06 -20.70
N VAL A 535 18.59 23.96 -21.65
CA VAL A 535 19.72 24.92 -21.70
C VAL A 535 19.72 25.81 -20.44
N ARG A 536 18.60 26.45 -20.11
CA ARG A 536 18.49 27.31 -18.92
C ARG A 536 18.72 26.56 -17.60
N ILE A 537 18.27 25.28 -17.51
CA ILE A 537 18.53 24.43 -16.35
C ILE A 537 20.04 24.19 -16.21
N LEU A 538 20.75 23.86 -17.29
CA LEU A 538 22.19 23.57 -17.25
C LEU A 538 23.07 24.82 -16.99
N GLU A 539 22.53 26.00 -17.22
CA GLU A 539 23.21 27.25 -16.82
C GLU A 539 23.39 27.38 -15.31
N LYS A 540 22.55 26.72 -14.50
CA LYS A 540 22.51 26.83 -13.04
C LYS A 540 22.70 25.53 -12.31
N HIS A 541 22.38 24.40 -12.95
CA HIS A 541 22.30 23.06 -12.30
C HIS A 541 23.04 22.04 -13.16
N THR A 542 23.55 20.99 -12.52
CA THR A 542 24.30 19.93 -13.21
C THR A 542 23.41 18.70 -13.43
N LEU A 543 23.29 18.23 -14.67
CA LEU A 543 22.72 16.90 -14.96
C LEU A 543 23.76 15.83 -14.60
N LEU A 544 23.41 14.92 -13.69
CA LEU A 544 24.28 13.82 -13.23
C LEU A 544 24.03 12.54 -13.98
N ALA A 545 22.76 12.25 -14.24
CA ALA A 545 22.38 11.01 -14.90
C ALA A 545 21.08 11.15 -15.72
N SER A 546 20.98 10.30 -16.75
CA SER A 546 19.80 10.06 -17.55
C SER A 546 19.54 8.56 -17.60
N ILE A 547 18.42 8.13 -17.04
CA ILE A 547 18.08 6.71 -16.86
C ILE A 547 16.86 6.40 -17.71
N LYS A 548 17.02 5.55 -18.72
CA LYS A 548 15.94 5.10 -19.59
C LYS A 548 15.09 4.05 -18.88
N MET A 549 13.84 4.37 -18.58
CA MET A 549 12.92 3.48 -17.86
C MET A 549 12.22 2.48 -18.80
N PRO A 550 11.63 1.36 -18.27
CA PRO A 550 10.79 0.47 -19.05
C PRO A 550 9.62 1.21 -19.73
N SER A 551 9.32 0.87 -20.96
CA SER A 551 8.21 1.49 -21.71
C SER A 551 6.82 1.11 -21.16
N ASP A 552 6.73 0.03 -20.40
CA ASP A 552 5.54 -0.50 -19.75
C ASP A 552 5.47 -0.16 -18.25
N LEU A 553 6.32 0.77 -17.78
CA LEU A 553 6.36 1.18 -16.36
C LEU A 553 5.00 1.63 -15.83
N PHE A 554 4.24 2.37 -16.64
CA PHE A 554 2.90 2.88 -16.31
C PHE A 554 1.83 1.98 -16.90
N ILE A 555 1.54 0.85 -16.23
CA ILE A 555 0.58 -0.16 -16.67
C ILE A 555 -0.82 0.45 -16.84
N GLY A 556 -1.49 0.09 -17.96
CA GLY A 556 -2.87 0.50 -18.24
C GLY A 556 -3.03 1.87 -18.92
N LYS A 557 -1.96 2.64 -19.09
CA LYS A 557 -1.90 3.84 -19.93
C LYS A 557 -1.02 3.61 -21.18
N SER A 558 -1.03 4.54 -22.12
CA SER A 558 -0.22 4.41 -23.34
C SER A 558 1.24 4.09 -23.04
N SER A 559 1.91 3.27 -23.86
CA SER A 559 3.37 3.02 -23.73
C SER A 559 4.12 4.32 -23.99
N VAL A 560 4.42 5.03 -22.93
CA VAL A 560 5.20 6.26 -22.99
C VAL A 560 6.60 5.94 -22.52
N GLN A 561 7.58 6.06 -23.41
CA GLN A 561 8.96 5.96 -23.00
C GLN A 561 9.33 7.13 -22.13
N THR A 562 9.80 6.84 -20.91
CA THR A 562 10.23 7.84 -19.92
C THR A 562 11.71 7.68 -19.59
N HIS A 563 12.29 8.79 -19.11
CA HIS A 563 13.60 8.84 -18.48
C HIS A 563 13.49 9.43 -17.09
N ILE A 564 14.38 9.02 -16.19
CA ILE A 564 14.62 9.73 -14.95
C ILE A 564 15.88 10.60 -15.17
N TYR A 565 15.73 11.91 -14.98
CA TYR A 565 16.86 12.84 -14.95
C TYR A 565 17.21 13.17 -13.51
N VAL A 566 18.50 13.08 -13.19
CA VAL A 566 19.02 13.39 -11.84
C VAL A 566 19.90 14.61 -11.90
N PHE A 567 19.60 15.59 -11.04
CA PHE A 567 20.34 16.85 -11.01
C PHE A 567 21.01 17.09 -9.66
N ARG A 568 22.15 17.77 -9.71
CA ARG A 568 22.74 18.46 -8.58
C ARG A 568 22.40 19.95 -8.71
N VAL A 569 21.86 20.51 -7.64
CA VAL A 569 21.24 21.82 -7.66
C VAL A 569 22.27 22.91 -7.37
N ASN A 570 22.12 24.06 -8.05
CA ASN A 570 22.92 25.27 -7.89
C ASN A 570 24.42 25.09 -8.14
N GLU A 571 24.73 24.21 -9.07
CA GLU A 571 26.06 24.06 -9.64
C GLU A 571 25.92 24.02 -11.16
N LYS A 572 26.51 25.01 -11.86
CA LYS A 572 26.46 25.09 -13.33
C LYS A 572 27.04 23.83 -13.95
N HIS A 573 26.40 23.28 -14.98
CA HIS A 573 26.93 22.14 -15.70
C HIS A 573 28.21 22.52 -16.48
N ASP A 574 29.30 21.86 -16.16
CA ASP A 574 30.57 22.02 -16.91
C ASP A 574 30.51 21.13 -18.19
N ALA A 575 30.93 21.65 -19.33
CA ALA A 575 30.97 20.93 -20.59
C ALA A 575 31.86 19.67 -20.57
N LYS A 576 32.79 19.56 -19.62
CA LYS A 576 33.60 18.37 -19.37
C LYS A 576 32.98 17.39 -18.39
N GLN A 577 31.89 17.79 -17.71
CA GLN A 577 31.19 16.92 -16.77
C GLN A 577 30.61 15.74 -17.49
N ARG A 578 30.98 14.53 -17.07
CA ARG A 578 30.39 13.29 -17.59
C ARG A 578 29.03 13.07 -16.97
N VAL A 579 28.04 12.80 -17.81
CA VAL A 579 26.69 12.36 -17.46
C VAL A 579 26.64 10.85 -17.58
N LYS A 580 25.97 10.20 -16.64
CA LYS A 580 25.77 8.76 -16.60
C LYS A 580 24.48 8.41 -17.35
N PHE A 581 24.60 7.68 -18.44
CA PHE A 581 23.49 7.18 -19.23
C PHE A 581 23.26 5.72 -18.89
N ILE A 582 22.07 5.41 -18.36
CA ILE A 582 21.73 4.06 -17.88
C ILE A 582 20.51 3.55 -18.65
N ASN A 583 20.68 2.45 -19.37
CA ASN A 583 19.56 1.76 -20.01
C ASN A 583 18.90 0.80 -19.01
N PHE A 584 17.86 1.28 -18.34
CA PHE A 584 17.10 0.50 -17.38
C PHE A 584 15.77 0.00 -17.94
N SER A 585 15.73 -0.22 -19.29
CA SER A 585 14.53 -0.74 -19.98
C SER A 585 14.14 -2.14 -19.50
N ASN A 586 15.12 -2.96 -19.08
CA ASN A 586 14.93 -4.21 -18.37
C ASN A 586 15.26 -3.99 -16.89
N ASP A 587 14.26 -3.63 -16.12
CA ASP A 587 14.40 -3.37 -14.68
C ASP A 587 14.32 -4.63 -13.81
N GLY A 588 14.19 -5.80 -14.42
CA GLY A 588 14.08 -7.09 -13.73
C GLY A 588 12.65 -7.52 -13.43
N TYR A 589 11.66 -6.63 -13.57
CA TYR A 589 10.26 -6.99 -13.39
C TYR A 589 9.58 -7.42 -14.70
N ALA A 590 8.86 -8.55 -14.66
CA ALA A 590 7.87 -8.88 -15.69
C ALA A 590 6.51 -8.32 -15.28
N ARG A 591 5.84 -7.63 -16.21
CA ARG A 591 4.53 -7.02 -16.02
C ARG A 591 3.47 -7.75 -16.86
N ALA A 592 2.26 -7.95 -16.32
CA ALA A 592 1.19 -8.65 -17.03
C ALA A 592 0.73 -7.89 -18.28
N ASN A 593 0.44 -8.65 -19.34
CA ASN A 593 0.07 -8.14 -20.64
C ASN A 593 -1.27 -7.35 -20.59
N ARG A 594 -1.39 -6.24 -21.31
CA ARG A 594 -2.49 -5.27 -21.34
C ARG A 594 -3.91 -5.84 -21.47
N LYS A 595 -4.09 -6.95 -22.19
CA LYS A 595 -5.42 -7.57 -22.39
C LYS A 595 -5.98 -8.28 -21.14
N LYS A 596 -5.13 -8.61 -20.17
CA LYS A 596 -5.50 -9.20 -18.89
C LYS A 596 -5.35 -8.23 -17.70
N ALA A 597 -4.97 -6.99 -17.95
CA ALA A 597 -4.67 -5.96 -16.94
C ALA A 597 -5.91 -5.35 -16.28
N LYS A 598 -6.88 -6.19 -15.91
CA LYS A 598 -7.73 -5.88 -14.75
C LYS A 598 -6.96 -6.07 -13.43
N ALA A 599 -5.82 -6.78 -13.47
CA ALA A 599 -4.91 -6.97 -12.37
C ALA A 599 -3.64 -6.16 -12.64
N SER A 600 -3.54 -4.97 -12.09
CA SER A 600 -2.34 -4.11 -12.11
C SER A 600 -1.15 -4.72 -11.35
N HIS A 601 -1.20 -5.98 -10.94
CA HIS A 601 -0.36 -6.51 -9.87
C HIS A 601 0.27 -7.88 -10.12
N ASN A 602 0.37 -8.32 -11.35
CA ASN A 602 1.28 -9.42 -11.66
C ASN A 602 2.70 -8.91 -11.95
N LEU A 603 3.19 -8.03 -11.07
CA LEU A 603 4.60 -7.67 -11.06
C LEU A 603 5.37 -8.85 -10.49
N LYS A 604 6.16 -9.53 -11.33
CA LYS A 604 7.02 -10.63 -10.88
C LYS A 604 8.46 -10.19 -10.99
N ASP A 605 9.22 -10.36 -9.92
CA ASP A 605 10.67 -10.30 -10.00
C ASP A 605 11.17 -11.53 -10.77
N THR A 606 11.70 -11.31 -11.96
CA THR A 606 12.20 -12.35 -12.84
C THR A 606 13.70 -12.31 -13.01
N HIS A 607 14.34 -11.17 -12.70
CA HIS A 607 15.75 -10.94 -12.93
C HIS A 607 16.39 -10.03 -11.88
N ASN A 608 16.24 -10.34 -10.59
CA ASN A 608 16.84 -9.59 -9.49
C ASN A 608 16.47 -8.10 -9.51
N ALA A 609 15.18 -7.80 -9.65
CA ALA A 609 14.70 -6.43 -9.80
C ALA A 609 15.10 -5.55 -8.62
N LYS A 610 14.96 -6.03 -7.38
CA LYS A 610 15.33 -5.30 -6.18
C LYS A 610 16.81 -4.89 -6.18
N GLU A 611 17.68 -5.81 -6.54
CA GLU A 611 19.12 -5.58 -6.66
C GLU A 611 19.45 -4.60 -7.78
N ARG A 612 18.81 -4.72 -8.95
CA ARG A 612 18.97 -3.78 -10.07
C ARG A 612 18.54 -2.36 -9.70
N TYR A 613 17.43 -2.18 -8.99
CA TYR A 613 17.00 -0.87 -8.49
C TYR A 613 18.00 -0.27 -7.49
N ASN A 614 18.62 -1.10 -6.64
CA ASN A 614 19.69 -0.66 -5.75
C ASN A 614 20.94 -0.24 -6.54
N GLU A 615 21.36 -1.05 -7.49
CA GLU A 615 22.53 -0.81 -8.33
C GLU A 615 22.41 0.48 -9.13
N VAL A 616 21.23 0.81 -9.69
CA VAL A 616 21.02 2.08 -10.41
C VAL A 616 21.32 3.29 -9.52
N VAL A 617 20.93 3.25 -8.25
CA VAL A 617 21.25 4.35 -7.30
C VAL A 617 22.75 4.44 -7.09
N ASP A 618 23.44 3.32 -6.91
CA ASP A 618 24.89 3.28 -6.71
C ASP A 618 25.63 3.72 -7.97
N LEU A 619 25.20 3.31 -9.15
CA LEU A 619 25.77 3.74 -10.42
C LEU A 619 25.65 5.25 -10.61
N VAL A 620 24.53 5.87 -10.24
CA VAL A 620 24.35 7.34 -10.32
C VAL A 620 25.25 8.07 -9.34
N HIS A 621 25.38 7.60 -8.11
CA HIS A 621 26.08 8.36 -7.07
C HIS A 621 27.55 7.98 -6.92
N ILE A 622 27.95 6.76 -7.26
CA ILE A 622 29.32 6.26 -7.13
C ILE A 622 29.96 6.07 -8.52
N GLY A 623 29.31 5.34 -9.43
CA GLY A 623 29.79 5.14 -10.80
C GLY A 623 29.97 3.69 -11.20
N GLN A 624 30.61 3.45 -12.34
CA GLN A 624 30.77 2.17 -13.01
C GLN A 624 31.31 1.03 -12.11
N SER A 625 32.09 1.33 -11.11
CA SER A 625 32.64 0.34 -10.18
C SER A 625 31.58 -0.46 -9.41
N CYS A 626 30.32 0.01 -9.40
CA CYS A 626 29.18 -0.66 -8.76
C CYS A 626 28.43 -1.61 -9.66
N LEU A 627 28.80 -1.73 -10.94
CA LEU A 627 28.12 -2.57 -11.93
C LEU A 627 28.22 -4.06 -11.57
N LYS A 628 27.06 -4.74 -11.42
CA LYS A 628 26.96 -6.15 -11.01
C LYS A 628 25.82 -6.91 -11.69
N PHE A 629 24.60 -6.34 -11.73
CA PHE A 629 23.36 -6.95 -12.23
C PHE A 629 22.94 -6.40 -13.59
N LEU A 630 23.30 -5.16 -13.89
CA LEU A 630 23.20 -4.57 -15.22
C LEU A 630 24.41 -4.98 -16.05
N SER A 631 24.25 -5.01 -17.38
CA SER A 631 25.35 -5.30 -18.28
C SER A 631 26.21 -4.05 -18.51
N GLU A 632 27.46 -4.24 -18.99
CA GLU A 632 28.32 -3.12 -19.39
C GLU A 632 27.70 -2.30 -20.53
N ASP A 633 26.81 -2.90 -21.32
CA ASP A 633 26.12 -2.21 -22.40
C ASP A 633 24.96 -1.34 -21.91
N ASP A 634 24.48 -1.59 -20.69
CA ASP A 634 23.43 -0.77 -20.05
C ASP A 634 23.99 0.47 -19.36
N TYR A 635 25.30 0.62 -19.26
CA TYR A 635 25.95 1.76 -18.62
C TYR A 635 26.93 2.47 -19.57
N TYR A 636 26.79 3.80 -19.68
CA TYR A 636 27.63 4.63 -20.53
C TYR A 636 27.84 6.00 -19.88
N GLU A 637 29.06 6.52 -19.92
CA GLU A 637 29.36 7.87 -19.49
C GLU A 637 29.85 8.72 -20.64
N ASN A 638 29.27 9.88 -20.84
CA ASN A 638 29.68 10.83 -21.84
C ASN A 638 29.37 12.27 -21.43
N THR A 639 29.96 13.24 -22.09
CA THR A 639 29.63 14.65 -21.96
C THR A 639 28.38 14.99 -22.76
N ILE A 640 27.69 16.06 -22.36
CA ILE A 640 26.63 16.72 -23.12
C ILE A 640 27.07 18.15 -23.46
N ASP A 641 26.50 18.71 -24.51
CA ASP A 641 26.67 20.13 -24.80
C ASP A 641 25.64 20.95 -24.02
N PRO A 642 26.05 21.77 -23.02
CA PRO A 642 25.11 22.56 -22.24
C PRO A 642 24.28 23.55 -23.06
N LYS A 643 24.71 23.88 -24.28
CA LYS A 643 24.00 24.77 -25.20
C LYS A 643 23.05 24.04 -26.16
N ASN A 644 23.17 22.72 -26.28
CA ASN A 644 22.37 21.93 -27.19
C ASN A 644 20.97 21.67 -26.61
N GLY A 645 20.88 21.19 -25.36
CA GLY A 645 19.64 20.87 -24.67
C GLY A 645 18.81 19.73 -25.29
N SER A 646 19.36 18.95 -26.23
CA SER A 646 18.68 17.88 -26.95
C SER A 646 19.41 16.53 -26.91
N ASP A 647 20.54 16.46 -26.22
CA ASP A 647 21.46 15.33 -26.15
C ASP A 647 21.48 14.60 -24.80
N TRP A 648 20.36 14.68 -24.06
CA TRP A 648 20.25 14.08 -22.72
C TRP A 648 19.91 12.58 -22.74
N ASN A 649 19.64 12.00 -23.91
CA ASN A 649 19.25 10.59 -24.07
C ASN A 649 20.25 9.82 -24.92
N GLN A 650 21.52 9.83 -24.52
CA GLN A 650 22.55 9.10 -25.26
C GLN A 650 22.51 7.61 -24.92
N ASN A 651 22.86 6.80 -25.90
CA ASN A 651 23.11 5.37 -25.73
C ASN A 651 24.61 5.08 -25.92
N LYS A 652 25.08 3.99 -25.36
CA LYS A 652 26.42 3.48 -25.64
C LYS A 652 26.54 3.28 -27.15
N PRO A 653 27.58 3.84 -27.81
CA PRO A 653 27.80 3.59 -29.22
C PRO A 653 27.98 2.11 -29.48
N THR A 654 27.22 1.57 -30.41
CA THR A 654 27.42 0.20 -30.87
C THR A 654 28.68 0.15 -31.75
N ASP A 655 29.60 -0.75 -31.50
CA ASP A 655 30.71 -0.99 -32.42
C ASP A 655 30.12 -1.59 -33.70
N THR A 656 30.03 -0.74 -34.72
CA THR A 656 29.49 -1.11 -36.05
C THR A 656 30.53 -1.72 -36.95
N LYS A 657 31.73 -2.01 -36.42
CA LYS A 657 32.71 -2.75 -37.21
C LYS A 657 32.17 -4.13 -37.50
N PRO A 658 32.06 -4.51 -38.80
CA PRO A 658 31.57 -5.81 -39.16
C PRO A 658 32.48 -6.90 -38.57
N GLU A 659 31.91 -7.87 -37.89
CA GLU A 659 32.62 -9.07 -37.49
C GLU A 659 32.71 -10.08 -38.62
N LEU A 660 33.61 -11.04 -38.50
CA LEU A 660 33.78 -12.10 -39.51
C LEU A 660 32.46 -12.83 -39.82
N GLU A 661 31.60 -12.95 -38.83
CA GLU A 661 30.28 -13.60 -38.95
C GLU A 661 29.29 -12.76 -39.80
N ASP A 662 29.37 -11.44 -39.74
CA ASP A 662 28.57 -10.56 -40.60
C ASP A 662 28.99 -10.65 -42.08
N PHE A 663 30.29 -10.74 -42.31
CA PHE A 663 30.79 -11.01 -43.66
C PHE A 663 30.35 -12.38 -44.20
N LYS A 664 30.42 -13.44 -43.38
CA LYS A 664 29.95 -14.77 -43.76
C LYS A 664 28.46 -14.76 -44.10
N ARG A 665 27.65 -14.11 -43.26
CA ARG A 665 26.19 -13.98 -43.48
C ARG A 665 25.90 -13.24 -44.76
N THR A 666 26.54 -12.09 -44.99
CA THR A 666 26.37 -11.30 -46.20
C THR A 666 26.77 -12.09 -47.48
N ILE A 667 27.86 -12.86 -47.42
CA ILE A 667 28.29 -13.73 -48.52
C ILE A 667 27.26 -14.87 -48.73
N ALA A 668 26.77 -15.50 -47.68
CA ALA A 668 25.76 -16.55 -47.77
C ALA A 668 24.44 -16.04 -48.38
N ASP A 669 23.99 -14.85 -47.96
CA ASP A 669 22.79 -14.19 -48.50
C ASP A 669 22.97 -13.84 -49.99
N TYR A 670 24.13 -13.30 -50.36
CA TYR A 670 24.46 -13.01 -51.75
C TYR A 670 24.49 -14.27 -52.61
N LEU A 671 25.17 -15.33 -52.17
CA LEU A 671 25.20 -16.62 -52.86
C LEU A 671 23.79 -17.22 -53.02
N SER A 672 22.98 -17.15 -51.97
CA SER A 672 21.58 -17.60 -52.00
C SER A 672 20.74 -16.82 -53.02
N TYR A 673 20.96 -15.51 -53.11
CA TYR A 673 20.34 -14.64 -54.11
C TYR A 673 20.77 -15.01 -55.53
N GLU A 674 22.07 -15.16 -55.78
CA GLU A 674 22.61 -15.54 -57.09
C GLU A 674 22.13 -16.93 -57.56
N VAL A 675 22.14 -17.92 -56.64
CA VAL A 675 21.59 -19.26 -56.91
C VAL A 675 20.10 -19.15 -57.25
N GLY A 676 19.35 -18.33 -56.53
CA GLY A 676 17.93 -18.07 -56.79
C GLY A 676 17.68 -17.47 -58.19
N LEU A 677 18.55 -16.55 -58.64
CA LEU A 677 18.50 -15.98 -60.01
C LEU A 677 18.80 -17.01 -61.05
N ILE A 678 19.84 -17.84 -60.88
CA ILE A 678 20.21 -18.91 -61.81
C ILE A 678 19.06 -19.92 -61.97
N LEU A 679 18.47 -20.34 -60.89
CA LEU A 679 17.32 -21.26 -60.86
C LEU A 679 16.07 -20.67 -61.53
N LYS A 680 15.79 -19.40 -61.39
CA LYS A 680 14.70 -18.71 -62.10
C LYS A 680 14.92 -18.59 -63.58
N ASN A 681 16.17 -18.40 -64.05
CA ASN A 681 16.54 -18.30 -65.46
C ASN A 681 16.61 -19.65 -66.15
N GLN A 682 16.63 -20.76 -65.40
CA GLN A 682 16.65 -22.14 -65.95
C GLN A 682 15.24 -22.75 -66.04
N THR A 683 14.19 -22.11 -65.54
CA THR A 683 12.83 -22.57 -65.72
C THR A 683 12.30 -22.08 -67.06
N PRO A 684 12.04 -22.98 -68.08
CA PRO A 684 11.48 -22.55 -69.34
C PRO A 684 10.11 -21.91 -69.16
N PRO A 685 9.76 -20.86 -69.89
CA PRO A 685 8.45 -20.25 -69.82
C PRO A 685 7.40 -21.30 -70.21
N LYS A 686 6.37 -21.45 -69.38
CA LYS A 686 5.19 -22.28 -69.60
C LYS A 686 4.34 -21.70 -70.74
#